data_c69fe5c899befb8dbf6d2b1cf1598e22
#
_entry.id   c69fe5c899befb8dbf6d2b1cf1598e22
#
_cell.length_a   1.000
_cell.length_b   1.000
_cell.length_c   1.000
_cell.angle_alpha   90.00
_cell.angle_beta   90.00
_cell.angle_gamma   90.00
#
_symmetry.space_group_name_H-M   'P 1'
#
loop_
_entity.id
_entity.type
_entity.pdbx_description
1 polymer ?
#
loop_
_entity_poly.entity_id
_entity_poly.type
_entity_poly.pdbx_seq_one_letter_code
_entity_poly.pdbx_strand_id
1 'polypeptide(L)'
;MFIFLLQSVWVYISELAGKDLEIDVILKFLLYVSPRLIVLVLPLTVLLVSIMVFGNFSENYEFAAMKSTGISLGRAMKSLSIFIVLLGIVSFFFANNVIPLAEVNFFNLRRNIAKVKPAMAIAEGQFNQLQDINIKVAKKSGDNGQFLEDVIIHQKKGNSYGNFTVIKSKTGEFISNEDSDVLQLILYDGNYYDELQPANYQKRTKNRPQVKSTFERYVINIDVSKFNNIDFSRKDDASRYNMLDVIELNTTIDSLYKLQLKFDEKFSKTMLIKSKQNRLSINNLKTVSLDGVVSDQDILSLLPDQKSVNVLDYALNSVKNINNDFKVKSKSKLLSTININKHIVALHDKFALGLMCIVLFFVGAPLGALIRKGGIGLPMVIAILIFLTYHFISIFAKNSSEDNSLDPVLATWLGGIIMLPFSIYLTSRATKDRALMDIDSILIPLKKKLVKSRLSQFETAVDSNVLPFKDITGFESSKLIDLVKNYRHYGLSIEHKNKALIELKTRGIDEMALKISGNLTNEAYESGIRFLEDYHENATVGALSHSIFLIFGVLGLVLNNSKFPTMGSISIVVAALALILFLVVLPKIFKNQSEFYDLLKKRFMTNNAVFVILAFPLFFLYRLYFNKKMKEDLNKIS
;
A
#
# COMPACT_ATOMS: atom_id res chain seq x y z
N MET A 1 -21.68 3.67 -0.53
CA MET A 1 -22.12 2.97 -1.76
C MET A 1 -22.39 3.95 -2.92
N PHE A 2 -23.31 4.91 -2.72
CA PHE A 2 -23.70 5.88 -3.77
C PHE A 2 -22.51 6.67 -4.35
N ILE A 3 -21.59 7.17 -3.52
CA ILE A 3 -20.38 7.89 -3.97
C ILE A 3 -19.50 7.02 -4.88
N PHE A 4 -19.31 5.75 -4.52
CA PHE A 4 -18.52 4.81 -5.34
C PHE A 4 -19.23 4.43 -6.64
N LEU A 5 -20.57 4.39 -6.66
CA LEU A 5 -21.33 4.23 -7.89
C LEU A 5 -21.15 5.44 -8.81
N LEU A 6 -21.25 6.68 -8.28
CA LEU A 6 -20.98 7.90 -9.05
C LEU A 6 -19.54 7.93 -9.58
N GLN A 7 -18.57 7.54 -8.75
CA GLN A 7 -17.17 7.42 -9.18
C GLN A 7 -17.03 6.40 -10.32
N SER A 8 -17.75 5.27 -10.26
CA SER A 8 -17.72 4.28 -11.34
C SER A 8 -18.32 4.82 -12.63
N VAL A 9 -19.42 5.58 -12.58
CA VAL A 9 -19.94 6.28 -13.74
C VAL A 9 -18.91 7.23 -14.34
N TRP A 10 -18.23 8.01 -13.48
CA TRP A 10 -17.18 8.93 -13.91
C TRP A 10 -16.01 8.23 -14.59
N VAL A 11 -15.54 7.10 -14.03
CA VAL A 11 -14.44 6.29 -14.60
C VAL A 11 -14.79 5.76 -15.99
N TYR A 12 -16.05 5.36 -16.19
CA TYR A 12 -16.53 4.78 -17.46
C TYR A 12 -17.26 5.77 -18.35
N ILE A 13 -17.27 7.06 -18.02
CA ILE A 13 -18.03 8.07 -18.75
C ILE A 13 -17.63 8.14 -20.23
N SER A 14 -16.35 7.97 -20.54
CA SER A 14 -15.86 7.94 -21.93
C SER A 14 -16.37 6.75 -22.74
N GLU A 15 -16.77 5.67 -22.06
CA GLU A 15 -17.36 4.49 -22.70
C GLU A 15 -18.88 4.57 -22.83
N LEU A 16 -19.52 5.37 -21.97
CA LEU A 16 -20.98 5.52 -21.91
C LEU A 16 -21.48 6.78 -22.64
N ALA A 17 -20.76 7.89 -22.52
CA ALA A 17 -21.16 9.15 -23.09
C ALA A 17 -21.10 9.15 -24.63
N GLY A 18 -22.04 9.79 -25.27
CA GLY A 18 -22.09 9.96 -26.73
C GLY A 18 -22.53 8.72 -27.52
N LYS A 19 -23.04 7.68 -26.85
CA LYS A 19 -23.49 6.44 -27.51
C LYS A 19 -25.02 6.27 -27.57
N ASP A 20 -25.78 7.28 -27.19
CA ASP A 20 -27.27 7.24 -27.12
C ASP A 20 -27.79 5.94 -26.50
N LEU A 21 -27.17 5.55 -25.37
CA LEU A 21 -27.57 4.34 -24.66
C LEU A 21 -28.90 4.55 -23.97
N GLU A 22 -29.79 3.59 -24.10
CA GLU A 22 -31.04 3.56 -23.34
C GLU A 22 -30.76 3.58 -21.84
N ILE A 23 -31.62 4.23 -21.08
CA ILE A 23 -31.49 4.33 -19.61
C ILE A 23 -31.41 2.96 -18.95
N ASP A 24 -32.10 1.96 -19.49
CA ASP A 24 -32.08 0.59 -18.98
C ASP A 24 -30.69 -0.05 -19.08
N VAL A 25 -29.93 0.23 -20.14
CA VAL A 25 -28.53 -0.22 -20.31
C VAL A 25 -27.62 0.41 -19.27
N ILE A 26 -27.80 1.71 -18.99
CA ILE A 26 -27.06 2.43 -17.95
C ILE A 26 -27.39 1.86 -16.57
N LEU A 27 -28.66 1.58 -16.29
CA LEU A 27 -29.09 0.96 -15.03
C LEU A 27 -28.53 -0.46 -14.87
N LYS A 28 -28.55 -1.29 -15.92
CA LYS A 28 -27.91 -2.62 -15.93
C LYS A 28 -26.41 -2.51 -15.69
N PHE A 29 -25.75 -1.54 -16.31
CA PHE A 29 -24.33 -1.28 -16.08
C PHE A 29 -24.03 -0.99 -14.59
N LEU A 30 -24.79 -0.08 -13.98
CA LEU A 30 -24.66 0.25 -12.55
C LEU A 30 -24.98 -0.95 -11.64
N LEU A 31 -25.98 -1.75 -12.00
CA LEU A 31 -26.35 -2.95 -11.26
C LEU A 31 -25.21 -3.97 -11.28
N TYR A 32 -24.55 -4.17 -12.43
CA TYR A 32 -23.46 -5.14 -12.57
C TYR A 32 -22.14 -4.66 -11.94
N VAL A 33 -21.91 -3.35 -11.86
CA VAL A 33 -20.74 -2.79 -11.16
C VAL A 33 -20.90 -2.85 -9.64
N SER A 34 -22.14 -2.71 -9.14
CA SER A 34 -22.40 -2.54 -7.71
C SER A 34 -21.89 -3.70 -6.82
N PRO A 35 -21.96 -4.99 -7.19
CA PRO A 35 -21.44 -6.07 -6.35
C PRO A 35 -19.93 -6.01 -6.11
N ARG A 36 -19.16 -5.56 -7.10
CA ARG A 36 -17.72 -5.36 -6.96
C ARG A 36 -17.38 -4.32 -5.89
N LEU A 37 -18.18 -3.26 -5.75
CA LEU A 37 -17.96 -2.20 -4.78
C LEU A 37 -18.22 -2.67 -3.34
N ILE A 38 -19.03 -3.69 -3.15
CA ILE A 38 -19.36 -4.24 -1.82
C ILE A 38 -18.11 -4.77 -1.12
N VAL A 39 -17.16 -5.33 -1.85
CA VAL A 39 -15.87 -5.82 -1.30
C VAL A 39 -15.13 -4.72 -0.53
N LEU A 40 -15.17 -3.49 -1.04
CA LEU A 40 -14.54 -2.33 -0.40
C LEU A 40 -15.43 -1.70 0.67
N VAL A 41 -16.71 -1.55 0.37
CA VAL A 41 -17.66 -0.80 1.20
C VAL A 41 -18.05 -1.57 2.46
N LEU A 42 -18.22 -2.90 2.38
CA LEU A 42 -18.74 -3.69 3.49
C LEU A 42 -17.80 -3.69 4.71
N PRO A 43 -16.49 -3.99 4.59
CA PRO A 43 -15.57 -3.94 5.73
C PRO A 43 -15.47 -2.54 6.34
N LEU A 44 -15.43 -1.49 5.50
CA LEU A 44 -15.45 -0.10 5.95
C LEU A 44 -16.73 0.22 6.74
N THR A 45 -17.89 -0.20 6.22
CA THR A 45 -19.18 0.05 6.86
C THR A 45 -19.27 -0.64 8.20
N VAL A 46 -18.84 -1.91 8.29
CA VAL A 46 -18.82 -2.67 9.55
C VAL A 46 -17.96 -1.96 10.59
N LEU A 47 -16.76 -1.53 10.22
CA LEU A 47 -15.86 -0.80 11.12
C LEU A 47 -16.48 0.52 11.58
N LEU A 48 -16.97 1.32 10.64
CA LEU A 48 -17.50 2.66 10.91
C LEU A 48 -18.77 2.59 11.78
N VAL A 49 -19.72 1.73 11.43
CA VAL A 49 -20.96 1.54 12.19
C VAL A 49 -20.66 1.02 13.59
N SER A 50 -19.73 0.06 13.71
CA SER A 50 -19.34 -0.48 15.02
C SER A 50 -18.75 0.62 15.93
N ILE A 51 -17.84 1.44 15.41
CA ILE A 51 -17.26 2.55 16.18
C ILE A 51 -18.33 3.56 16.57
N MET A 52 -19.22 3.91 15.63
CA MET A 52 -20.28 4.90 15.89
C MET A 52 -21.28 4.42 16.93
N VAL A 53 -21.77 3.18 16.82
CA VAL A 53 -22.78 2.62 17.75
C VAL A 53 -22.19 2.53 19.16
N PHE A 54 -21.01 1.91 19.30
CA PHE A 54 -20.38 1.77 20.62
C PHE A 54 -19.84 3.09 21.16
N GLY A 55 -19.44 4.02 20.28
CA GLY A 55 -19.05 5.38 20.64
C GLY A 55 -20.24 6.15 21.20
N ASN A 56 -21.41 6.06 20.58
CA ASN A 56 -22.63 6.70 21.06
C ASN A 56 -23.05 6.16 22.44
N PHE A 57 -22.99 4.84 22.66
CA PHE A 57 -23.22 4.25 23.98
C PHE A 57 -22.25 4.78 25.06
N SER A 58 -20.99 5.04 24.68
CA SER A 58 -19.98 5.56 25.59
C SER A 58 -20.20 7.05 25.89
N GLU A 59 -20.54 7.85 24.88
CA GLU A 59 -20.78 9.29 24.97
C GLU A 59 -22.01 9.62 25.81
N ASN A 60 -23.11 8.87 25.62
CA ASN A 60 -24.38 9.04 26.35
C ASN A 60 -24.38 8.38 27.74
N TYR A 61 -23.23 7.88 28.22
CA TYR A 61 -23.12 7.16 29.50
C TYR A 61 -23.97 5.90 29.61
N GLU A 62 -24.60 5.43 28.53
CA GLU A 62 -25.41 4.18 28.52
C GLU A 62 -24.52 2.98 28.91
N PHE A 63 -23.28 3.02 28.48
CA PHE A 63 -22.29 1.99 28.82
C PHE A 63 -21.98 1.97 30.33
N ALA A 64 -21.92 3.13 30.97
CA ALA A 64 -21.73 3.25 32.41
C ALA A 64 -22.95 2.68 33.16
N ALA A 65 -24.17 2.96 32.68
CA ALA A 65 -25.40 2.40 33.23
C ALA A 65 -25.46 0.86 33.08
N MET A 66 -25.08 0.31 31.92
CA MET A 66 -24.97 -1.15 31.72
C MET A 66 -23.98 -1.80 32.69
N LYS A 67 -22.84 -1.16 32.95
CA LYS A 67 -21.83 -1.67 33.87
C LYS A 67 -22.29 -1.64 35.31
N SER A 68 -23.03 -0.62 35.75
CA SER A 68 -23.57 -0.54 37.12
C SER A 68 -24.54 -1.68 37.40
N THR A 69 -25.20 -2.21 36.36
CA THR A 69 -26.07 -3.41 36.46
C THR A 69 -25.31 -4.73 36.23
N GLY A 70 -23.98 -4.72 36.14
CA GLY A 70 -23.15 -5.92 35.97
C GLY A 70 -23.03 -6.44 34.53
N ILE A 71 -23.43 -5.66 33.53
CA ILE A 71 -23.29 -6.02 32.10
C ILE A 71 -21.92 -5.59 31.61
N SER A 72 -21.02 -6.58 31.32
CA SER A 72 -19.72 -6.31 30.73
C SER A 72 -19.81 -5.96 29.24
N LEU A 73 -18.79 -5.27 28.70
CA LEU A 73 -18.68 -4.98 27.26
C LEU A 73 -18.79 -6.25 26.41
N GLY A 74 -18.10 -7.32 26.81
CA GLY A 74 -18.16 -8.59 26.09
C GLY A 74 -19.57 -9.17 26.00
N ARG A 75 -20.39 -9.01 27.07
CA ARG A 75 -21.80 -9.42 27.06
C ARG A 75 -22.65 -8.53 26.15
N ALA A 76 -22.42 -7.23 26.14
CA ALA A 76 -23.09 -6.28 25.25
C ALA A 76 -22.76 -6.54 23.77
N MET A 77 -21.51 -6.92 23.47
CA MET A 77 -21.07 -7.24 22.10
C MET A 77 -21.58 -8.60 21.60
N LYS A 78 -21.99 -9.53 22.47
CA LYS A 78 -22.22 -10.94 22.11
C LYS A 78 -23.27 -11.10 20.98
N SER A 79 -24.40 -10.45 21.05
CA SER A 79 -25.47 -10.56 20.04
C SER A 79 -25.02 -9.99 18.69
N LEU A 80 -24.33 -8.85 18.70
CA LEU A 80 -23.76 -8.24 17.49
C LEU A 80 -22.63 -9.09 16.91
N SER A 81 -21.81 -9.72 17.75
CA SER A 81 -20.77 -10.64 17.28
C SER A 81 -21.35 -11.83 16.51
N ILE A 82 -22.45 -12.41 17.00
CA ILE A 82 -23.17 -13.48 16.28
C ILE A 82 -23.68 -12.98 14.94
N PHE A 83 -24.29 -11.80 14.93
CA PHE A 83 -24.79 -11.18 13.70
C PHE A 83 -23.64 -10.94 12.68
N ILE A 84 -22.49 -10.43 13.13
CA ILE A 84 -21.34 -10.18 12.26
C ILE A 84 -20.71 -11.46 11.72
N VAL A 85 -20.69 -12.54 12.51
CA VAL A 85 -20.24 -13.87 12.02
C VAL A 85 -21.20 -14.36 10.92
N LEU A 86 -22.51 -14.23 11.12
CA LEU A 86 -23.49 -14.55 10.09
C LEU A 86 -23.33 -13.68 8.85
N LEU A 87 -23.11 -12.37 9.03
CA LEU A 87 -22.80 -11.45 7.93
C LEU A 87 -21.52 -11.86 7.19
N GLY A 88 -20.49 -12.32 7.90
CA GLY A 88 -19.26 -12.84 7.31
C GLY A 88 -19.50 -14.07 6.42
N ILE A 89 -20.35 -15.00 6.86
CA ILE A 89 -20.75 -16.16 6.06
C ILE A 89 -21.53 -15.72 4.82
N VAL A 90 -22.51 -14.82 4.97
CA VAL A 90 -23.26 -14.27 3.83
C VAL A 90 -22.33 -13.55 2.86
N SER A 91 -21.34 -12.81 3.37
CA SER A 91 -20.34 -12.11 2.55
C SER A 91 -19.49 -13.07 1.73
N PHE A 92 -19.14 -14.23 2.28
CA PHE A 92 -18.46 -15.28 1.54
C PHE A 92 -19.31 -15.81 0.37
N PHE A 93 -20.59 -16.16 0.64
CA PHE A 93 -21.50 -16.62 -0.43
C PHE A 93 -21.69 -15.54 -1.50
N PHE A 94 -21.79 -14.28 -1.08
CA PHE A 94 -21.90 -13.16 -1.99
C PHE A 94 -20.64 -13.02 -2.86
N ALA A 95 -19.46 -13.11 -2.26
CA ALA A 95 -18.18 -13.05 -2.96
C ALA A 95 -17.97 -14.24 -3.91
N ASN A 96 -18.51 -15.40 -3.56
CA ASN A 96 -18.34 -16.61 -4.36
C ASN A 96 -19.29 -16.69 -5.56
N ASN A 97 -20.54 -16.25 -5.43
CA ASN A 97 -21.58 -16.47 -6.43
C ASN A 97 -22.02 -15.18 -7.12
N VAL A 98 -22.29 -14.11 -6.35
CA VAL A 98 -22.89 -12.89 -6.89
C VAL A 98 -21.84 -12.04 -7.63
N ILE A 99 -20.67 -11.88 -7.04
CA ILE A 99 -19.61 -11.06 -7.65
C ILE A 99 -19.12 -11.66 -8.97
N PRO A 100 -18.80 -12.96 -9.09
CA PRO A 100 -18.40 -13.55 -10.37
C PRO A 100 -19.46 -13.41 -11.47
N LEU A 101 -20.72 -13.67 -11.14
CA LEU A 101 -21.82 -13.51 -12.09
C LEU A 101 -21.95 -12.06 -12.57
N ALA A 102 -21.83 -11.11 -11.63
CA ALA A 102 -21.92 -9.69 -11.95
C ALA A 102 -20.73 -9.24 -12.82
N GLU A 103 -19.52 -9.72 -12.54
CA GLU A 103 -18.31 -9.41 -13.34
C GLU A 103 -18.42 -9.97 -14.76
N VAL A 104 -18.95 -11.18 -14.95
CA VAL A 104 -19.23 -11.74 -16.27
C VAL A 104 -20.21 -10.86 -17.05
N ASN A 105 -21.34 -10.51 -16.42
CA ASN A 105 -22.37 -9.68 -17.04
C ASN A 105 -21.86 -8.25 -17.33
N PHE A 106 -21.10 -7.68 -16.41
CA PHE A 106 -20.47 -6.36 -16.58
C PHE A 106 -19.51 -6.36 -17.78
N PHE A 107 -18.64 -7.38 -17.86
CA PHE A 107 -17.68 -7.48 -18.96
C PHE A 107 -18.36 -7.67 -20.31
N ASN A 108 -19.37 -8.53 -20.36
CA ASN A 108 -20.15 -8.74 -21.57
C ASN A 108 -20.90 -7.48 -21.99
N LEU A 109 -21.57 -6.81 -21.04
CA LEU A 109 -22.26 -5.55 -21.30
C LEU A 109 -21.29 -4.48 -21.84
N ARG A 110 -20.13 -4.30 -21.18
CA ARG A 110 -19.10 -3.35 -21.61
C ARG A 110 -18.57 -3.68 -23.01
N ARG A 111 -18.33 -4.95 -23.29
CA ARG A 111 -17.90 -5.41 -24.63
C ARG A 111 -18.97 -5.11 -25.68
N ASN A 112 -20.22 -5.29 -25.34
CA ASN A 112 -21.34 -5.04 -26.23
C ASN A 112 -21.55 -3.55 -26.47
N ILE A 113 -21.47 -2.71 -25.43
CA ILE A 113 -21.49 -1.25 -25.56
C ILE A 113 -20.35 -0.75 -26.48
N ALA A 114 -19.16 -1.36 -26.38
CA ALA A 114 -18.04 -1.05 -27.28
C ALA A 114 -18.30 -1.41 -28.73
N LYS A 115 -19.19 -2.41 -29.00
CA LYS A 115 -19.50 -2.91 -30.35
C LYS A 115 -20.68 -2.20 -31.01
N VAL A 116 -21.65 -1.70 -30.22
CA VAL A 116 -22.95 -1.23 -30.71
C VAL A 116 -22.85 -0.09 -31.72
N LYS A 117 -21.81 0.71 -31.72
CA LYS A 117 -21.63 1.77 -32.73
C LYS A 117 -20.14 2.00 -33.03
N PRO A 118 -19.54 1.21 -33.97
CA PRO A 118 -18.13 1.39 -34.34
C PRO A 118 -17.80 2.81 -34.79
N ALA A 119 -18.75 3.50 -35.46
CA ALA A 119 -18.61 4.88 -35.88
C ALA A 119 -18.45 5.86 -34.71
N MET A 120 -19.08 5.61 -33.57
CA MET A 120 -18.97 6.44 -32.36
C MET A 120 -17.69 6.14 -31.55
N ALA A 121 -17.15 4.93 -31.68
CA ALA A 121 -15.90 4.56 -30.98
C ALA A 121 -14.66 5.26 -31.55
N ILE A 122 -14.77 5.94 -32.69
CA ILE A 122 -13.67 6.66 -33.34
C ILE A 122 -13.51 8.03 -32.66
N ALA A 123 -12.45 8.21 -31.89
CA ALA A 123 -12.10 9.50 -31.29
C ALA A 123 -11.52 10.45 -32.34
N GLU A 124 -11.92 11.71 -32.29
CA GLU A 124 -11.40 12.76 -33.17
C GLU A 124 -9.91 13.00 -32.93
N GLY A 125 -9.18 13.27 -33.99
CA GLY A 125 -7.76 13.63 -33.97
C GLY A 125 -6.79 12.48 -33.69
N GLN A 126 -7.24 11.25 -33.39
CA GLN A 126 -6.43 10.09 -33.04
C GLN A 126 -6.62 8.94 -34.02
N PHE A 127 -5.62 8.05 -34.13
CA PHE A 127 -5.79 6.80 -34.85
C PHE A 127 -6.53 5.77 -33.99
N ASN A 128 -7.65 5.29 -34.53
CA ASN A 128 -8.48 4.27 -33.90
C ASN A 128 -8.42 2.98 -34.75
N GLN A 129 -8.18 1.87 -34.10
CA GLN A 129 -8.13 0.57 -34.77
C GLN A 129 -9.55 -0.01 -34.91
N LEU A 130 -9.96 -0.24 -36.14
CA LEU A 130 -11.22 -0.89 -36.49
C LEU A 130 -10.90 -2.14 -37.33
N GLN A 131 -10.82 -3.31 -36.71
CA GLN A 131 -10.36 -4.57 -37.33
C GLN A 131 -8.97 -4.41 -38.00
N ASP A 132 -8.91 -4.56 -39.33
CA ASP A 132 -7.68 -4.50 -40.13
C ASP A 132 -7.33 -3.08 -40.61
N ILE A 133 -8.14 -2.08 -40.23
CA ILE A 133 -7.92 -0.69 -40.58
C ILE A 133 -7.66 0.18 -39.35
N ASN A 134 -6.73 1.13 -39.49
CA ASN A 134 -6.53 2.20 -38.52
C ASN A 134 -7.06 3.49 -39.15
N ILE A 135 -8.11 4.04 -38.57
CA ILE A 135 -8.77 5.26 -39.06
C ILE A 135 -8.49 6.45 -38.13
N LYS A 136 -8.16 7.58 -38.72
CA LYS A 136 -8.09 8.88 -38.04
C LYS A 136 -9.03 9.84 -38.76
N VAL A 137 -9.82 10.59 -38.00
CA VAL A 137 -10.73 11.64 -38.51
C VAL A 137 -10.41 12.93 -37.78
N ALA A 138 -10.45 14.06 -38.49
CA ALA A 138 -10.23 15.36 -37.87
C ALA A 138 -11.45 15.82 -37.06
N LYS A 139 -12.65 15.69 -37.63
CA LYS A 139 -13.94 16.02 -36.99
C LYS A 139 -15.01 15.03 -37.41
N LYS A 140 -15.99 14.87 -36.53
CA LYS A 140 -17.22 14.12 -36.77
C LYS A 140 -18.42 15.04 -36.60
N SER A 141 -19.47 14.82 -37.40
CA SER A 141 -20.73 15.56 -37.35
C SER A 141 -21.91 14.61 -37.61
N GLY A 142 -23.13 15.12 -37.37
CA GLY A 142 -24.36 14.33 -37.43
C GLY A 142 -24.71 13.68 -36.08
N ASP A 143 -25.97 13.29 -35.90
CA ASP A 143 -26.54 12.82 -34.64
C ASP A 143 -25.85 11.55 -34.12
N ASN A 144 -25.33 10.70 -35.02
CA ASN A 144 -24.60 9.48 -34.72
C ASN A 144 -23.09 9.59 -35.03
N GLY A 145 -22.55 10.80 -35.30
CA GLY A 145 -21.16 10.97 -35.73
C GLY A 145 -20.84 10.29 -37.05
N GLN A 146 -21.84 10.16 -37.93
CA GLN A 146 -21.74 9.43 -39.19
C GLN A 146 -20.95 10.20 -40.27
N PHE A 147 -20.95 11.54 -40.26
CA PHE A 147 -20.20 12.36 -41.21
C PHE A 147 -18.79 12.65 -40.68
N LEU A 148 -17.79 12.40 -41.52
CA LEU A 148 -16.38 12.48 -41.19
C LEU A 148 -15.70 13.55 -42.07
N GLU A 149 -14.77 14.31 -41.46
CA GLU A 149 -13.92 15.27 -42.17
C GLU A 149 -12.44 14.88 -42.02
N ASP A 150 -11.68 15.07 -43.11
CA ASP A 150 -10.25 14.78 -43.25
C ASP A 150 -9.89 13.38 -42.73
N VAL A 151 -10.35 12.36 -43.44
CA VAL A 151 -10.22 10.96 -43.09
C VAL A 151 -8.90 10.39 -43.58
N ILE A 152 -8.15 9.77 -42.72
CA ILE A 152 -6.91 9.03 -43.04
C ILE A 152 -7.09 7.61 -42.58
N ILE A 153 -6.91 6.65 -43.48
CA ILE A 153 -7.02 5.23 -43.23
C ILE A 153 -5.71 4.53 -43.56
N HIS A 154 -5.22 3.74 -42.64
CA HIS A 154 -4.13 2.80 -42.84
C HIS A 154 -4.69 1.38 -42.80
N GLN A 155 -4.51 0.64 -43.88
CA GLN A 155 -5.01 -0.74 -44.01
C GLN A 155 -3.86 -1.74 -44.02
N LYS A 156 -3.99 -2.81 -43.24
CA LYS A 156 -3.08 -3.95 -43.28
C LYS A 156 -3.46 -4.90 -44.38
N LYS A 157 -2.49 -5.39 -45.14
CA LYS A 157 -2.67 -6.45 -46.17
C LYS A 157 -2.24 -7.80 -45.60
N GLY A 158 -3.21 -8.68 -45.31
CA GLY A 158 -2.95 -10.03 -44.85
C GLY A 158 -2.08 -10.14 -43.59
N ASN A 159 -1.26 -11.20 -43.46
CA ASN A 159 -0.37 -11.43 -42.30
C ASN A 159 0.92 -10.59 -42.32
N SER A 160 1.01 -9.57 -43.14
CA SER A 160 2.21 -8.75 -43.27
C SER A 160 2.34 -7.73 -42.14
N TYR A 161 3.52 -7.60 -41.52
CA TYR A 161 3.83 -6.58 -40.55
C TYR A 161 4.03 -5.23 -41.28
N GLY A 162 3.04 -4.33 -41.24
CA GLY A 162 3.11 -2.99 -41.80
C GLY A 162 1.82 -2.51 -42.43
N ASN A 163 1.66 -1.18 -42.51
CA ASN A 163 0.52 -0.51 -43.15
C ASN A 163 0.95 -0.10 -44.56
N PHE A 164 0.64 -0.90 -45.54
CA PHE A 164 1.08 -0.70 -46.92
C PHE A 164 0.08 0.08 -47.77
N THR A 165 -1.18 0.16 -47.33
CA THR A 165 -2.21 0.91 -48.00
C THR A 165 -2.60 2.12 -47.15
N VAL A 166 -2.58 3.31 -47.74
CA VAL A 166 -3.00 4.56 -47.11
C VAL A 166 -4.06 5.20 -47.98
N ILE A 167 -5.19 5.52 -47.40
CA ILE A 167 -6.30 6.21 -48.06
C ILE A 167 -6.50 7.52 -47.33
N LYS A 168 -6.55 8.63 -48.10
CA LYS A 168 -6.86 9.96 -47.57
C LYS A 168 -8.05 10.55 -48.34
N SER A 169 -9.10 10.99 -47.63
CA SER A 169 -10.26 11.64 -48.22
C SER A 169 -10.61 12.92 -47.48
N LYS A 170 -11.24 13.86 -48.19
CA LYS A 170 -11.72 15.12 -47.60
C LYS A 170 -12.89 14.89 -46.68
N THR A 171 -13.84 14.05 -47.11
CA THR A 171 -15.06 13.72 -46.35
C THR A 171 -15.35 12.25 -46.42
N GLY A 172 -16.07 11.74 -45.45
CA GLY A 172 -16.55 10.36 -45.41
C GLY A 172 -17.87 10.24 -44.67
N GLU A 173 -18.54 9.13 -44.87
CA GLU A 173 -19.81 8.82 -44.23
C GLU A 173 -19.88 7.35 -43.84
N PHE A 174 -20.33 7.08 -42.61
CA PHE A 174 -20.71 5.72 -42.20
C PHE A 174 -22.19 5.48 -42.50
N ILE A 175 -22.48 4.46 -43.28
CA ILE A 175 -23.83 3.95 -43.52
C ILE A 175 -23.96 2.57 -42.91
N SER A 176 -24.86 2.43 -41.93
CA SER A 176 -25.22 1.17 -41.30
C SER A 176 -26.72 0.94 -41.52
N ASN A 177 -27.08 -0.19 -42.07
CA ASN A 177 -28.45 -0.70 -41.97
C ASN A 177 -28.57 -1.56 -40.74
N GLU A 178 -29.61 -1.38 -39.93
CA GLU A 178 -29.81 -2.12 -38.67
C GLU A 178 -29.86 -3.64 -38.85
N ASP A 179 -30.30 -4.11 -40.03
CA ASP A 179 -30.38 -5.54 -40.40
C ASP A 179 -29.14 -6.05 -41.16
N SER A 180 -28.12 -5.24 -41.37
CA SER A 180 -26.94 -5.60 -42.16
C SER A 180 -25.73 -5.90 -41.28
N ASP A 181 -25.10 -7.03 -41.53
CA ASP A 181 -23.81 -7.39 -40.94
C ASP A 181 -22.62 -6.62 -41.53
N VAL A 182 -22.86 -5.64 -42.37
CA VAL A 182 -21.84 -4.85 -43.06
C VAL A 182 -22.03 -3.36 -42.79
N LEU A 183 -21.01 -2.76 -42.16
CA LEU A 183 -20.87 -1.31 -42.01
C LEU A 183 -20.16 -0.77 -43.26
N GLN A 184 -20.82 0.12 -44.01
CA GLN A 184 -20.21 0.76 -45.16
C GLN A 184 -19.58 2.09 -44.75
N LEU A 185 -18.28 2.25 -45.01
CA LEU A 185 -17.59 3.53 -44.96
C LEU A 185 -17.42 4.06 -46.38
N ILE A 186 -18.15 5.10 -46.71
CA ILE A 186 -18.07 5.77 -47.99
C ILE A 186 -17.16 7.00 -47.84
N LEU A 187 -16.13 7.08 -48.65
CA LEU A 187 -15.17 8.18 -48.71
C LEU A 187 -15.36 8.97 -49.98
N TYR A 188 -15.27 10.27 -49.88
CA TYR A 188 -15.44 11.18 -51.02
C TYR A 188 -14.18 12.04 -51.20
N ASP A 189 -13.86 12.33 -52.46
CA ASP A 189 -12.77 13.21 -52.90
C ASP A 189 -11.41 12.83 -52.24
N GLY A 190 -10.84 11.72 -52.65
CA GLY A 190 -9.66 11.21 -51.98
C GLY A 190 -8.57 10.66 -52.88
N ASN A 191 -7.48 10.28 -52.22
CA ASN A 191 -6.33 9.63 -52.82
C ASN A 191 -6.09 8.27 -52.16
N TYR A 192 -5.78 7.31 -52.99
CA TYR A 192 -5.42 5.93 -52.56
C TYR A 192 -3.95 5.69 -52.88
N TYR A 193 -3.19 5.30 -51.91
CA TYR A 193 -1.78 4.95 -52.00
C TYR A 193 -1.60 3.50 -51.58
N ASP A 194 -0.95 2.71 -52.43
CA ASP A 194 -0.68 1.30 -52.13
C ASP A 194 0.78 0.94 -52.48
N GLU A 195 1.51 0.42 -51.53
CA GLU A 195 2.85 -0.13 -51.74
C GLU A 195 2.70 -1.61 -52.11
N LEU A 196 2.91 -1.92 -53.38
CA LEU A 196 2.86 -3.30 -53.87
C LEU A 196 4.05 -4.09 -53.33
N GLN A 197 3.76 -5.21 -52.71
CA GLN A 197 4.78 -6.06 -52.15
C GLN A 197 5.04 -7.25 -53.07
N PRO A 198 6.15 -7.29 -53.83
CA PRO A 198 6.51 -8.43 -54.64
C PRO A 198 6.77 -9.66 -53.77
N ALA A 199 6.38 -10.84 -54.23
CA ALA A 199 6.59 -12.10 -53.53
C ALA A 199 8.09 -12.42 -53.28
N ASN A 200 8.98 -11.89 -54.13
CA ASN A 200 10.43 -12.10 -54.01
C ASN A 200 11.08 -11.00 -53.13
N TYR A 201 11.72 -11.38 -52.04
CA TYR A 201 12.37 -10.48 -51.06
C TYR A 201 13.42 -9.58 -51.69
N GLN A 202 14.22 -10.05 -52.64
CA GLN A 202 15.26 -9.26 -53.33
C GLN A 202 14.69 -8.16 -54.23
N LYS A 203 13.51 -8.37 -54.81
CA LYS A 203 12.77 -7.35 -55.59
C LYS A 203 12.11 -6.32 -54.69
N ARG A 204 11.76 -6.73 -53.45
CA ARG A 204 11.13 -5.88 -52.43
C ARG A 204 12.05 -4.81 -51.88
N THR A 205 13.36 -5.12 -51.76
CA THR A 205 14.36 -4.17 -51.26
C THR A 205 14.87 -3.19 -52.31
N LYS A 206 14.85 -3.57 -53.59
CA LYS A 206 15.43 -2.81 -54.71
C LYS A 206 14.40 -1.90 -55.39
N ASN A 207 13.19 -2.32 -55.56
CA ASN A 207 12.10 -1.58 -56.20
C ASN A 207 10.89 -1.61 -55.30
N ARG A 208 10.44 -0.47 -54.78
CA ARG A 208 9.18 -0.31 -54.04
C ARG A 208 8.11 0.21 -54.98
N PRO A 209 7.46 -0.65 -55.76
CA PRO A 209 6.43 -0.22 -56.70
C PRO A 209 5.24 0.36 -55.90
N GLN A 210 4.82 1.56 -56.21
CA GLN A 210 3.72 2.24 -55.56
C GLN A 210 2.64 2.54 -56.58
N VAL A 211 1.39 2.36 -56.17
CA VAL A 211 0.22 2.79 -56.92
C VAL A 211 -0.37 4.03 -56.23
N LYS A 212 -0.57 5.09 -56.99
CA LYS A 212 -1.32 6.27 -56.57
C LYS A 212 -2.52 6.42 -57.49
N SER A 213 -3.70 6.42 -56.92
CA SER A 213 -4.95 6.72 -57.63
C SER A 213 -5.78 7.78 -56.90
N THR A 214 -6.57 8.50 -57.64
CA THR A 214 -7.56 9.45 -57.12
C THR A 214 -8.95 8.85 -57.31
N PHE A 215 -9.84 9.12 -56.39
CA PHE A 215 -11.23 8.68 -56.46
C PHE A 215 -12.19 9.80 -56.08
N GLU A 216 -13.32 9.85 -56.72
CA GLU A 216 -14.43 10.68 -56.31
C GLU A 216 -15.26 10.03 -55.21
N ARG A 217 -15.41 8.70 -55.29
CA ARG A 217 -16.12 7.87 -54.29
C ARG A 217 -15.40 6.56 -54.11
N TYR A 218 -15.15 6.17 -52.84
CA TYR A 218 -14.56 4.90 -52.50
C TYR A 218 -15.33 4.25 -51.34
N VAL A 219 -15.73 2.99 -51.47
CA VAL A 219 -16.55 2.28 -50.47
C VAL A 219 -15.73 1.20 -49.84
N ILE A 220 -15.61 1.22 -48.50
CA ILE A 220 -15.00 0.17 -47.69
C ILE A 220 -16.13 -0.53 -46.95
N ASN A 221 -16.28 -1.80 -47.21
CA ASN A 221 -17.20 -2.68 -46.47
C ASN A 221 -16.48 -3.28 -45.29
N ILE A 222 -16.94 -2.99 -44.08
CA ILE A 222 -16.42 -3.49 -42.82
C ILE A 222 -17.39 -4.56 -42.32
N ASP A 223 -16.95 -5.80 -42.25
CA ASP A 223 -17.76 -6.90 -41.76
C ASP A 223 -18.00 -6.74 -40.25
N VAL A 224 -19.23 -6.44 -39.87
CA VAL A 224 -19.66 -6.29 -38.49
C VAL A 224 -20.46 -7.51 -37.99
N SER A 225 -20.48 -8.60 -38.73
CA SER A 225 -21.18 -9.83 -38.34
C SER A 225 -20.72 -10.37 -36.97
N LYS A 226 -19.42 -10.23 -36.69
CA LYS A 226 -18.84 -10.53 -35.37
C LYS A 226 -19.30 -9.57 -34.26
N PHE A 227 -19.94 -8.47 -34.64
CA PHE A 227 -20.47 -7.44 -33.74
C PHE A 227 -21.99 -7.55 -33.56
N ASN A 228 -22.74 -8.07 -34.56
CA ASN A 228 -24.20 -8.17 -34.52
C ASN A 228 -24.72 -9.49 -33.90
N ASN A 229 -24.02 -10.61 -34.10
CA ASN A 229 -24.38 -11.90 -33.50
C ASN A 229 -23.74 -12.08 -32.11
N ILE A 230 -24.15 -11.26 -31.15
CA ILE A 230 -23.67 -11.39 -29.80
C ILE A 230 -24.72 -12.15 -29.00
N ASP A 231 -24.43 -13.41 -28.76
CA ASP A 231 -25.09 -14.17 -27.73
C ASP A 231 -24.63 -13.61 -26.35
N PHE A 232 -25.50 -12.81 -25.72
CA PHE A 232 -25.28 -12.23 -24.38
C PHE A 232 -25.07 -13.29 -23.32
N SER A 233 -25.42 -14.54 -23.61
CA SER A 233 -25.29 -15.70 -22.73
C SER A 233 -23.97 -16.46 -22.91
N ARG A 234 -23.19 -16.16 -23.97
CA ARG A 234 -21.95 -16.87 -24.28
C ARG A 234 -20.82 -16.46 -23.33
N LYS A 235 -20.44 -17.38 -22.45
CA LYS A 235 -19.33 -17.27 -21.49
C LYS A 235 -17.94 -17.40 -22.15
N ASP A 236 -17.71 -16.79 -23.31
CA ASP A 236 -16.49 -16.99 -24.09
C ASP A 236 -15.21 -16.46 -23.41
N ASP A 237 -15.31 -15.58 -22.39
CA ASP A 237 -14.18 -15.00 -21.67
C ASP A 237 -14.25 -15.18 -20.14
N ALA A 238 -14.95 -16.21 -19.66
CA ALA A 238 -15.04 -16.54 -18.23
C ALA A 238 -13.71 -17.04 -17.62
N SER A 239 -12.57 -16.80 -18.28
CA SER A 239 -11.25 -17.22 -17.83
C SER A 239 -10.55 -16.20 -16.92
N ARG A 240 -11.16 -15.04 -16.66
CA ARG A 240 -10.57 -14.04 -15.78
C ARG A 240 -10.82 -14.42 -14.32
N TYR A 241 -9.79 -14.33 -13.50
CA TYR A 241 -9.81 -14.69 -12.08
C TYR A 241 -10.97 -14.06 -11.28
N ASN A 242 -11.47 -12.87 -11.67
CA ASN A 242 -12.60 -12.21 -11.00
C ASN A 242 -13.97 -12.81 -11.35
N MET A 243 -14.07 -13.59 -12.42
CA MET A 243 -15.31 -14.16 -12.96
C MET A 243 -15.56 -15.58 -12.51
N LEU A 244 -14.62 -16.18 -11.81
CA LEU A 244 -14.64 -17.59 -11.41
C LEU A 244 -15.08 -17.75 -9.96
N ASP A 245 -15.82 -18.81 -9.66
CA ASP A 245 -16.12 -19.22 -8.30
C ASP A 245 -14.93 -19.97 -7.65
N VAL A 246 -15.06 -20.43 -6.41
CA VAL A 246 -13.99 -21.14 -5.68
C VAL A 246 -13.61 -22.45 -6.38
N ILE A 247 -14.59 -23.19 -6.91
CA ILE A 247 -14.37 -24.48 -7.56
C ILE A 247 -13.68 -24.27 -8.91
N GLU A 248 -14.19 -23.31 -9.68
CA GLU A 248 -13.63 -22.93 -10.99
C GLU A 248 -12.21 -22.35 -10.84
N LEU A 249 -11.95 -21.53 -9.81
CA LEU A 249 -10.61 -21.02 -9.52
C LEU A 249 -9.62 -22.14 -9.23
N ASN A 250 -10.01 -23.10 -8.39
CA ASN A 250 -9.14 -24.23 -8.03
C ASN A 250 -8.77 -25.07 -9.25
N THR A 251 -9.77 -25.43 -10.07
CA THR A 251 -9.55 -26.19 -11.30
C THR A 251 -8.72 -25.43 -12.33
N THR A 252 -8.93 -24.09 -12.41
CA THR A 252 -8.16 -23.23 -13.32
C THR A 252 -6.72 -23.09 -12.86
N ILE A 253 -6.46 -22.90 -11.57
CA ILE A 253 -5.10 -22.86 -10.99
C ILE A 253 -4.34 -24.15 -11.31
N ASP A 254 -4.96 -25.31 -11.10
CA ASP A 254 -4.35 -26.60 -11.42
C ASP A 254 -4.04 -26.74 -12.92
N SER A 255 -4.95 -26.28 -13.78
CA SER A 255 -4.75 -26.26 -15.23
C SER A 255 -3.59 -25.36 -15.64
N LEU A 256 -3.50 -24.16 -15.05
CA LEU A 256 -2.43 -23.19 -15.32
C LEU A 256 -1.07 -23.73 -14.89
N TYR A 257 -0.98 -24.40 -13.73
CA TYR A 257 0.26 -25.06 -13.30
C TYR A 257 0.67 -26.18 -14.25
N LYS A 258 -0.27 -27.04 -14.66
CA LYS A 258 0.00 -28.12 -15.63
C LYS A 258 0.46 -27.56 -16.98
N LEU A 259 -0.15 -26.46 -17.43
CA LEU A 259 0.24 -25.77 -18.67
C LEU A 259 1.66 -25.21 -18.56
N GLN A 260 1.99 -24.58 -17.43
CA GLN A 260 3.32 -24.03 -17.18
C GLN A 260 4.39 -25.13 -17.18
N LEU A 261 4.14 -26.27 -16.52
CA LEU A 261 5.05 -27.41 -16.53
C LEU A 261 5.29 -27.95 -17.94
N LYS A 262 4.22 -28.15 -18.72
CA LYS A 262 4.34 -28.60 -20.13
C LYS A 262 5.15 -27.58 -20.96
N PHE A 263 4.96 -26.30 -20.73
CA PHE A 263 5.68 -25.25 -21.43
C PHE A 263 7.17 -25.22 -21.05
N ASP A 264 7.49 -25.44 -19.78
CA ASP A 264 8.87 -25.53 -19.29
C ASP A 264 9.57 -26.78 -19.83
N GLU A 265 8.88 -27.93 -19.90
CA GLU A 265 9.40 -29.14 -20.48
C GLU A 265 9.70 -28.97 -21.98
N LYS A 266 8.75 -28.40 -22.75
CA LYS A 266 8.95 -28.10 -24.18
C LYS A 266 10.13 -27.14 -24.39
N PHE A 267 10.27 -26.13 -23.57
CA PHE A 267 11.39 -25.19 -23.64
C PHE A 267 12.71 -25.90 -23.38
N SER A 268 12.79 -26.73 -22.33
CA SER A 268 13.98 -27.51 -22.00
C SER A 268 14.42 -28.41 -23.17
N LYS A 269 13.46 -29.12 -23.77
CA LYS A 269 13.74 -29.94 -24.98
C LYS A 269 14.24 -29.09 -26.15
N THR A 270 13.65 -27.92 -26.36
CA THR A 270 14.07 -26.99 -27.41
C THR A 270 15.49 -26.46 -27.16
N MET A 271 15.84 -26.12 -25.92
CA MET A 271 17.18 -25.67 -25.56
C MET A 271 18.22 -26.78 -25.72
N LEU A 272 17.88 -28.02 -25.35
CA LEU A 272 18.75 -29.17 -25.56
C LEU A 272 19.06 -29.39 -27.06
N ILE A 273 18.06 -29.25 -27.93
CA ILE A 273 18.25 -29.35 -29.38
C ILE A 273 19.11 -28.17 -29.91
N LYS A 274 18.84 -26.93 -29.45
CA LYS A 274 19.58 -25.75 -29.91
C LYS A 274 21.03 -25.73 -29.43
N SER A 275 21.31 -26.27 -28.23
CA SER A 275 22.68 -26.42 -27.72
C SER A 275 23.50 -27.45 -28.48
N LYS A 276 22.88 -28.19 -29.41
CA LYS A 276 23.49 -29.27 -30.19
C LYS A 276 24.09 -30.43 -29.38
N GLN A 277 23.91 -30.47 -28.07
CA GLN A 277 24.37 -31.54 -27.20
C GLN A 277 23.72 -32.88 -27.51
N ASN A 278 22.51 -32.88 -28.11
CA ASN A 278 21.87 -34.09 -28.59
C ASN A 278 22.66 -34.81 -29.71
N ARG A 279 23.57 -34.11 -30.40
CA ARG A 279 24.46 -34.72 -31.41
C ARG A 279 25.68 -35.38 -30.78
N LEU A 280 25.98 -35.08 -29.53
CA LEU A 280 27.00 -35.72 -28.68
C LEU A 280 26.41 -36.94 -27.93
N SER A 281 25.24 -37.44 -28.33
CA SER A 281 24.66 -38.64 -27.76
C SER A 281 25.66 -39.81 -27.93
N ILE A 282 26.03 -40.37 -26.81
CA ILE A 282 27.09 -41.38 -26.58
C ILE A 282 26.94 -42.62 -27.51
N ASN A 283 25.79 -42.83 -28.13
CA ASN A 283 25.53 -43.95 -29.05
C ASN A 283 26.18 -43.81 -30.44
N ASN A 284 26.76 -42.67 -30.78
CA ASN A 284 27.48 -42.46 -32.04
C ASN A 284 28.98 -42.14 -31.85
N LEU A 285 29.47 -42.14 -30.65
CA LEU A 285 30.89 -42.27 -30.39
C LEU A 285 31.27 -43.75 -30.60
N LYS A 286 31.37 -44.17 -31.88
CA LYS A 286 32.35 -45.21 -32.19
C LYS A 286 33.59 -44.78 -31.43
N THR A 287 34.10 -45.65 -30.56
CA THR A 287 35.38 -45.53 -29.87
C THR A 287 36.44 -45.19 -30.90
N VAL A 288 36.58 -43.91 -31.18
CA VAL A 288 37.84 -43.39 -31.71
C VAL A 288 38.75 -43.45 -30.48
N SER A 289 39.62 -44.43 -30.44
CA SER A 289 40.71 -44.46 -29.48
C SER A 289 41.46 -43.16 -29.65
N LEU A 290 41.26 -42.24 -28.74
CA LEU A 290 42.03 -41.01 -28.60
C LEU A 290 43.34 -41.35 -27.90
N ASP A 291 44.04 -42.38 -28.38
CA ASP A 291 45.42 -42.61 -28.02
C ASP A 291 46.26 -41.52 -28.70
N GLY A 292 46.50 -40.46 -27.96
CA GLY A 292 47.69 -39.63 -28.19
C GLY A 292 47.50 -38.25 -28.81
N VAL A 293 46.35 -37.58 -28.75
CA VAL A 293 46.31 -36.14 -29.10
C VAL A 293 45.54 -35.37 -28.03
N VAL A 294 46.18 -35.17 -26.90
CA VAL A 294 45.95 -33.96 -26.10
C VAL A 294 46.86 -32.89 -26.72
N SER A 295 46.38 -32.26 -27.79
CA SER A 295 47.07 -31.07 -28.32
C SER A 295 46.74 -29.93 -27.32
N ASP A 296 47.77 -29.42 -26.68
CA ASP A 296 47.75 -28.16 -25.90
C ASP A 296 47.56 -26.92 -26.81
N GLN A 297 47.29 -27.16 -28.10
CA GLN A 297 47.08 -26.11 -29.09
C GLN A 297 45.62 -25.68 -29.13
N ASP A 298 45.41 -24.40 -29.12
CA ASP A 298 44.08 -23.80 -29.31
C ASP A 298 43.42 -24.35 -30.60
N ILE A 299 42.23 -24.91 -30.48
CA ILE A 299 41.48 -25.51 -31.62
C ILE A 299 41.34 -24.51 -32.78
N LEU A 300 41.32 -23.21 -32.50
CA LEU A 300 41.21 -22.14 -33.48
C LEU A 300 42.51 -21.99 -34.31
N SER A 301 43.66 -22.28 -33.73
CA SER A 301 44.94 -22.23 -34.44
C SER A 301 45.12 -23.31 -35.49
N LEU A 302 44.29 -24.37 -35.43
CA LEU A 302 44.29 -25.45 -36.43
C LEU A 302 43.47 -25.11 -37.69
N LEU A 303 42.78 -23.97 -37.71
CA LEU A 303 41.94 -23.53 -38.82
C LEU A 303 42.60 -22.31 -39.53
N PRO A 304 42.44 -22.20 -40.86
CA PRO A 304 42.81 -20.95 -41.57
C PRO A 304 42.03 -19.77 -40.99
N ASP A 305 42.67 -18.57 -40.91
CA ASP A 305 42.14 -17.38 -40.25
C ASP A 305 40.71 -17.05 -40.66
N GLN A 306 40.39 -17.14 -41.93
CA GLN A 306 39.06 -16.86 -42.45
C GLN A 306 38.00 -17.88 -41.98
N LYS A 307 38.39 -19.15 -41.77
CA LYS A 307 37.51 -20.18 -41.21
C LYS A 307 37.34 -20.02 -39.70
N SER A 308 38.38 -19.60 -38.99
CA SER A 308 38.36 -19.33 -37.56
C SER A 308 37.37 -18.20 -37.24
N VAL A 309 37.42 -17.10 -38.01
CA VAL A 309 36.45 -15.99 -37.88
C VAL A 309 35.01 -16.48 -38.11
N ASN A 310 34.77 -17.27 -39.15
CA ASN A 310 33.42 -17.81 -39.45
C ASN A 310 32.92 -18.72 -38.33
N VAL A 311 33.78 -19.55 -37.74
CA VAL A 311 33.42 -20.43 -36.60
C VAL A 311 33.07 -19.60 -35.36
N LEU A 312 33.85 -18.56 -35.06
CA LEU A 312 33.60 -17.64 -33.94
C LEU A 312 32.31 -16.87 -34.15
N ASP A 313 32.05 -16.33 -35.33
CA ASP A 313 30.79 -15.64 -35.65
C ASP A 313 29.59 -16.57 -35.52
N TYR A 314 29.72 -17.81 -35.98
CA TYR A 314 28.65 -18.82 -35.82
C TYR A 314 28.39 -19.15 -34.35
N ALA A 315 29.45 -19.35 -33.56
CA ALA A 315 29.37 -19.60 -32.14
C ALA A 315 28.73 -18.40 -31.40
N LEU A 316 29.19 -17.18 -31.70
CA LEU A 316 28.65 -15.94 -31.11
C LEU A 316 27.16 -15.77 -31.43
N ASN A 317 26.78 -15.97 -32.69
CA ASN A 317 25.37 -15.88 -33.10
C ASN A 317 24.52 -16.95 -32.44
N SER A 318 25.03 -18.17 -32.27
CA SER A 318 24.35 -19.25 -31.57
C SER A 318 24.09 -18.89 -30.09
N VAL A 319 25.11 -18.36 -29.39
CA VAL A 319 25.00 -17.91 -28.00
C VAL A 319 24.03 -16.74 -27.87
N LYS A 320 24.11 -15.75 -28.78
CA LYS A 320 23.18 -14.61 -28.80
C LYS A 320 21.73 -15.07 -28.97
N ASN A 321 21.49 -16.00 -29.88
CA ASN A 321 20.15 -16.55 -30.12
C ASN A 321 19.61 -17.30 -28.89
N ILE A 322 20.43 -18.14 -28.26
CA ILE A 322 20.06 -18.85 -27.03
C ILE A 322 19.76 -17.86 -25.91
N ASN A 323 20.59 -16.84 -25.73
CA ASN A 323 20.38 -15.78 -24.71
C ASN A 323 19.06 -15.02 -24.95
N ASN A 324 18.75 -14.69 -26.21
CA ASN A 324 17.47 -14.06 -26.55
C ASN A 324 16.27 -14.97 -26.25
N ASP A 325 16.37 -16.26 -26.55
CA ASP A 325 15.34 -17.24 -26.22
C ASP A 325 15.11 -17.33 -24.70
N PHE A 326 16.19 -17.32 -23.90
CA PHE A 326 16.07 -17.28 -22.43
C PHE A 326 15.41 -15.99 -21.93
N LYS A 327 15.75 -14.82 -22.49
CA LYS A 327 15.13 -13.55 -22.13
C LYS A 327 13.63 -13.56 -22.45
N VAL A 328 13.24 -14.03 -23.64
CA VAL A 328 11.81 -14.12 -24.03
C VAL A 328 11.09 -15.10 -23.12
N LYS A 329 11.68 -16.27 -22.85
CA LYS A 329 11.09 -17.28 -21.96
C LYS A 329 10.96 -16.78 -20.53
N SER A 330 11.96 -16.10 -19.99
CA SER A 330 11.92 -15.51 -18.65
C SER A 330 10.74 -14.54 -18.52
N LYS A 331 10.56 -13.65 -19.52
CA LYS A 331 9.43 -12.72 -19.53
C LYS A 331 8.09 -13.45 -19.63
N SER A 332 8.00 -14.47 -20.49
CA SER A 332 6.79 -15.29 -20.62
C SER A 332 6.46 -16.07 -19.34
N LYS A 333 7.47 -16.61 -18.66
CA LYS A 333 7.32 -17.29 -17.38
C LYS A 333 6.82 -16.34 -16.29
N LEU A 334 7.40 -15.13 -16.23
CA LEU A 334 6.95 -14.09 -15.29
C LEU A 334 5.46 -13.76 -15.49
N LEU A 335 5.03 -13.54 -16.74
CA LEU A 335 3.61 -13.27 -17.05
C LEU A 335 2.69 -14.44 -16.68
N SER A 336 3.14 -15.68 -16.90
CA SER A 336 2.40 -16.87 -16.47
C SER A 336 2.29 -16.93 -14.94
N THR A 337 3.37 -16.67 -14.22
CA THR A 337 3.38 -16.65 -12.75
C THR A 337 2.47 -15.53 -12.20
N ILE A 338 2.52 -14.33 -12.76
CA ILE A 338 1.61 -13.23 -12.42
C ILE A 338 0.15 -13.65 -12.58
N ASN A 339 -0.16 -14.33 -13.68
CA ASN A 339 -1.52 -14.80 -13.95
C ASN A 339 -1.96 -15.84 -12.90
N ILE A 340 -1.12 -16.81 -12.56
CA ILE A 340 -1.39 -17.81 -11.52
C ILE A 340 -1.59 -17.12 -10.16
N ASN A 341 -0.70 -16.20 -9.79
CA ASN A 341 -0.79 -15.46 -8.52
C ASN A 341 -2.10 -14.68 -8.41
N LYS A 342 -2.57 -14.05 -9.50
CA LYS A 342 -3.88 -13.38 -9.54
C LYS A 342 -5.04 -14.33 -9.26
N HIS A 343 -5.00 -15.55 -9.76
CA HIS A 343 -6.03 -16.55 -9.48
C HIS A 343 -6.00 -17.02 -8.02
N ILE A 344 -4.79 -17.22 -7.46
CA ILE A 344 -4.63 -17.61 -6.05
C ILE A 344 -5.12 -16.48 -5.12
N VAL A 345 -4.74 -15.23 -5.40
CA VAL A 345 -5.23 -14.06 -4.65
C VAL A 345 -6.75 -13.98 -4.71
N ALA A 346 -7.35 -14.14 -5.91
CA ALA A 346 -8.80 -14.10 -6.07
C ALA A 346 -9.52 -15.22 -5.30
N LEU A 347 -8.92 -16.41 -5.24
CA LEU A 347 -9.44 -17.54 -4.46
C LEU A 347 -9.48 -17.20 -2.96
N HIS A 348 -8.37 -16.72 -2.41
CA HIS A 348 -8.28 -16.40 -0.99
C HIS A 348 -9.06 -15.15 -0.60
N ASP A 349 -9.22 -14.18 -1.51
CA ASP A 349 -10.02 -12.96 -1.28
C ASP A 349 -11.48 -13.25 -0.93
N LYS A 350 -12.05 -14.32 -1.49
CA LYS A 350 -13.44 -14.71 -1.18
C LYS A 350 -13.62 -15.08 0.29
N PHE A 351 -12.63 -15.76 0.87
CA PHE A 351 -12.62 -16.10 2.31
C PHE A 351 -12.23 -14.90 3.17
N ALA A 352 -11.26 -14.13 2.71
CA ALA A 352 -10.72 -12.99 3.45
C ALA A 352 -11.80 -11.93 3.70
N LEU A 353 -12.71 -11.68 2.75
CA LEU A 353 -13.77 -10.67 2.89
C LEU A 353 -14.64 -10.91 4.13
N GLY A 354 -15.14 -12.13 4.30
CA GLY A 354 -15.99 -12.48 5.44
C GLY A 354 -15.24 -12.39 6.77
N LEU A 355 -14.00 -12.91 6.82
CA LEU A 355 -13.17 -12.84 8.02
C LEU A 355 -12.84 -11.40 8.40
N MET A 356 -12.53 -10.56 7.40
CA MET A 356 -12.17 -9.16 7.65
C MET A 356 -13.34 -8.36 8.23
N CYS A 357 -14.58 -8.64 7.85
CA CYS A 357 -15.74 -8.03 8.49
C CYS A 357 -15.77 -8.35 10.00
N ILE A 358 -15.46 -9.60 10.37
CA ILE A 358 -15.41 -10.02 11.77
C ILE A 358 -14.27 -9.32 12.51
N VAL A 359 -13.06 -9.33 11.96
CA VAL A 359 -11.88 -8.71 12.57
C VAL A 359 -12.09 -7.21 12.78
N LEU A 360 -12.59 -6.50 11.75
CA LEU A 360 -12.83 -5.06 11.82
C LEU A 360 -13.95 -4.69 12.79
N PHE A 361 -14.96 -5.52 12.98
CA PHE A 361 -15.94 -5.36 14.05
C PHE A 361 -15.28 -5.39 15.42
N PHE A 362 -14.40 -6.37 15.68
CA PHE A 362 -13.64 -6.47 16.93
C PHE A 362 -12.54 -5.41 17.10
N VAL A 363 -12.25 -4.63 16.06
CA VAL A 363 -11.50 -3.38 16.18
C VAL A 363 -12.44 -2.22 16.51
N GLY A 364 -13.55 -2.11 15.78
CA GLY A 364 -14.45 -0.96 15.85
C GLY A 364 -15.23 -0.87 17.16
N ALA A 365 -15.85 -1.94 17.59
CA ALA A 365 -16.69 -1.94 18.78
C ALA A 365 -15.91 -1.61 20.07
N PRO A 366 -14.75 -2.24 20.37
CA PRO A 366 -13.94 -1.87 21.53
C PRO A 366 -13.40 -0.44 21.44
N LEU A 367 -13.00 0.00 20.25
CA LEU A 367 -12.46 1.34 20.05
C LEU A 367 -13.54 2.40 20.29
N GLY A 368 -14.75 2.20 19.76
CA GLY A 368 -15.90 3.05 20.03
C GLY A 368 -16.23 3.14 21.52
N ALA A 369 -16.24 2.01 22.22
CA ALA A 369 -16.53 1.96 23.65
C ALA A 369 -15.50 2.71 24.52
N LEU A 370 -14.27 2.88 24.04
CA LEU A 370 -13.18 3.56 24.75
C LEU A 370 -13.15 5.07 24.47
N ILE A 371 -13.76 5.54 23.41
CA ILE A 371 -13.84 6.96 23.06
C ILE A 371 -15.01 7.57 23.82
N ARG A 372 -14.70 8.33 24.90
CA ARG A 372 -15.71 8.92 25.80
C ARG A 372 -16.12 10.35 25.45
N LYS A 373 -15.34 11.05 24.64
CA LYS A 373 -15.57 12.49 24.30
C LYS A 373 -15.15 12.74 22.85
N GLY A 374 -15.92 13.53 22.12
CA GLY A 374 -15.54 13.96 20.77
C GLY A 374 -16.65 13.97 19.73
N GLY A 375 -17.90 13.69 20.12
CA GLY A 375 -19.02 13.61 19.17
C GLY A 375 -18.80 12.55 18.08
N ILE A 376 -19.67 12.52 17.08
CA ILE A 376 -19.63 11.54 15.98
C ILE A 376 -18.38 11.72 15.08
N GLY A 377 -17.80 12.92 15.04
CA GLY A 377 -16.71 13.26 14.12
C GLY A 377 -15.40 12.53 14.41
N LEU A 378 -14.96 12.48 15.66
CA LEU A 378 -13.69 11.83 16.05
C LEU A 378 -13.69 10.31 15.78
N PRO A 379 -14.73 9.55 16.19
CA PRO A 379 -14.85 8.13 15.85
C PRO A 379 -14.80 7.86 14.35
N MET A 380 -15.46 8.70 13.55
CA MET A 380 -15.47 8.58 12.08
C MET A 380 -14.08 8.74 11.47
N VAL A 381 -13.33 9.75 11.88
CA VAL A 381 -11.96 9.99 11.41
C VAL A 381 -11.04 8.82 11.75
N ILE A 382 -11.13 8.31 12.98
CA ILE A 382 -10.34 7.15 13.42
C ILE A 382 -10.69 5.90 12.62
N ALA A 383 -12.00 5.65 12.37
CA ALA A 383 -12.45 4.52 11.55
C ALA A 383 -11.86 4.58 10.14
N ILE A 384 -11.92 5.76 9.51
CA ILE A 384 -11.39 5.96 8.15
C ILE A 384 -9.87 5.73 8.14
N LEU A 385 -9.12 6.26 9.10
CA LEU A 385 -7.67 6.09 9.18
C LEU A 385 -7.27 4.62 9.35
N ILE A 386 -7.95 3.88 10.25
CA ILE A 386 -7.68 2.44 10.45
C ILE A 386 -8.02 1.66 9.18
N PHE A 387 -9.15 1.96 8.55
CA PHE A 387 -9.54 1.30 7.31
C PHE A 387 -8.56 1.58 6.18
N LEU A 388 -8.15 2.83 5.99
CA LEU A 388 -7.15 3.20 4.97
C LEU A 388 -5.82 2.47 5.21
N THR A 389 -5.36 2.40 6.47
CA THR A 389 -4.15 1.66 6.83
C THR A 389 -4.26 0.19 6.43
N TYR A 390 -5.36 -0.47 6.83
CA TYR A 390 -5.65 -1.84 6.43
C TYR A 390 -5.69 -2.01 4.90
N HIS A 391 -6.41 -1.12 4.22
CA HIS A 391 -6.62 -1.19 2.78
C HIS A 391 -5.33 -1.01 2.00
N PHE A 392 -4.49 -0.04 2.37
CA PHE A 392 -3.18 0.17 1.74
C PHE A 392 -2.23 -0.99 1.97
N ILE A 393 -2.19 -1.57 3.19
CA ILE A 393 -1.40 -2.77 3.46
C ILE A 393 -1.85 -3.92 2.56
N SER A 394 -3.16 -4.14 2.43
CA SER A 394 -3.73 -5.20 1.59
C SER A 394 -3.44 -5.00 0.10
N ILE A 395 -3.58 -3.77 -0.43
CA ILE A 395 -3.25 -3.47 -1.83
C ILE A 395 -1.76 -3.66 -2.09
N PHE A 396 -0.90 -3.12 -1.21
CA PHE A 396 0.54 -3.25 -1.36
C PHE A 396 0.99 -4.71 -1.37
N ALA A 397 0.46 -5.51 -0.44
CA ALA A 397 0.76 -6.93 -0.37
C ALA A 397 0.32 -7.68 -1.63
N LYS A 398 -0.89 -7.42 -2.13
CA LYS A 398 -1.40 -8.04 -3.37
C LYS A 398 -0.59 -7.64 -4.60
N ASN A 399 -0.24 -6.36 -4.74
CA ASN A 399 0.62 -5.92 -5.83
C ASN A 399 2.01 -6.57 -5.77
N SER A 400 2.59 -6.71 -4.57
CA SER A 400 3.87 -7.42 -4.38
C SER A 400 3.77 -8.91 -4.71
N SER A 401 2.60 -9.52 -4.55
CA SER A 401 2.33 -10.90 -5.00
C SER A 401 2.25 -10.99 -6.52
N GLU A 402 1.66 -10.00 -7.18
CA GLU A 402 1.63 -9.96 -8.65
C GLU A 402 3.05 -9.92 -9.23
N ASP A 403 3.96 -9.15 -8.62
CA ASP A 403 5.38 -9.09 -9.02
C ASP A 403 6.19 -10.32 -8.56
N ASN A 404 5.55 -11.34 -7.97
CA ASN A 404 6.18 -12.54 -7.41
C ASN A 404 7.22 -12.25 -6.32
N SER A 405 7.13 -11.09 -5.66
CA SER A 405 7.99 -10.70 -4.54
C SER A 405 7.49 -11.24 -3.20
N LEU A 406 6.19 -11.54 -3.12
CA LEU A 406 5.52 -12.08 -1.94
C LEU A 406 4.65 -13.27 -2.34
N ASP A 407 4.59 -14.29 -1.48
CA ASP A 407 3.67 -15.42 -1.68
C ASP A 407 2.20 -14.93 -1.75
N PRO A 408 1.39 -15.36 -2.75
CA PRO A 408 0.04 -14.87 -2.96
C PRO A 408 -0.93 -15.18 -1.81
N VAL A 409 -0.72 -16.29 -1.10
CA VAL A 409 -1.54 -16.62 0.07
C VAL A 409 -1.22 -15.67 1.21
N LEU A 410 0.06 -15.52 1.55
CA LEU A 410 0.50 -14.56 2.57
C LEU A 410 0.09 -13.14 2.24
N ALA A 411 0.19 -12.73 0.98
CA ALA A 411 -0.19 -11.39 0.53
C ALA A 411 -1.67 -11.08 0.79
N THR A 412 -2.54 -12.03 0.50
CA THR A 412 -3.99 -11.87 0.71
C THR A 412 -4.34 -11.78 2.20
N TRP A 413 -3.68 -12.58 3.04
CA TRP A 413 -3.96 -12.65 4.47
C TRP A 413 -3.20 -11.62 5.31
N LEU A 414 -2.20 -10.92 4.75
CA LEU A 414 -1.32 -10.01 5.50
C LEU A 414 -2.10 -8.92 6.25
N GLY A 415 -3.08 -8.29 5.60
CA GLY A 415 -3.96 -7.32 6.26
C GLY A 415 -4.69 -7.91 7.47
N GLY A 416 -5.20 -9.14 7.33
CA GLY A 416 -5.85 -9.89 8.42
C GLY A 416 -4.90 -10.29 9.53
N ILE A 417 -3.70 -10.77 9.19
CA ILE A 417 -2.67 -11.17 10.14
C ILE A 417 -2.24 -9.99 11.03
N ILE A 418 -2.20 -8.77 10.47
CA ILE A 418 -1.85 -7.56 11.23
C ILE A 418 -3.03 -7.08 12.07
N MET A 419 -4.25 -7.06 11.48
CA MET A 419 -5.42 -6.52 12.16
C MET A 419 -5.99 -7.45 13.24
N LEU A 420 -5.80 -8.76 13.15
CA LEU A 420 -6.32 -9.72 14.12
C LEU A 420 -5.67 -9.57 15.51
N PRO A 421 -4.34 -9.54 15.69
CA PRO A 421 -3.73 -9.25 16.99
C PRO A 421 -4.13 -7.88 17.52
N PHE A 422 -4.27 -6.88 16.64
CA PHE A 422 -4.73 -5.55 17.02
C PHE A 422 -6.18 -5.57 17.55
N SER A 423 -7.07 -6.32 16.92
CA SER A 423 -8.46 -6.50 17.38
C SER A 423 -8.53 -7.21 18.74
N ILE A 424 -7.72 -8.26 18.94
CA ILE A 424 -7.63 -8.98 20.22
C ILE A 424 -7.11 -8.05 21.32
N TYR A 425 -6.07 -7.28 21.03
CA TYR A 425 -5.53 -6.29 21.96
C TYR A 425 -6.56 -5.26 22.39
N LEU A 426 -7.25 -4.63 21.43
CA LEU A 426 -8.30 -3.64 21.69
C LEU A 426 -9.46 -4.25 22.50
N THR A 427 -9.93 -5.42 22.13
CA THR A 427 -11.01 -6.11 22.82
C THR A 427 -10.60 -6.45 24.27
N SER A 428 -9.40 -6.96 24.49
CA SER A 428 -8.90 -7.25 25.83
C SER A 428 -8.75 -5.99 26.70
N ARG A 429 -8.33 -4.86 26.13
CA ARG A 429 -8.23 -3.58 26.84
C ARG A 429 -9.60 -3.02 27.19
N ALA A 430 -10.51 -3.01 26.23
CA ALA A 430 -11.85 -2.48 26.43
C ALA A 430 -12.67 -3.31 27.45
N THR A 431 -12.53 -4.64 27.44
CA THR A 431 -13.21 -5.50 28.40
C THR A 431 -12.68 -5.38 29.83
N LYS A 432 -11.41 -4.98 30.00
CA LYS A 432 -10.75 -4.77 31.31
C LYS A 432 -10.78 -3.32 31.76
N ASP A 433 -11.53 -2.43 31.07
CA ASP A 433 -11.62 -1.00 31.38
C ASP A 433 -10.29 -0.24 31.44
N ARG A 434 -9.27 -0.75 30.76
CA ARG A 434 -7.97 -0.08 30.70
C ARG A 434 -7.98 0.95 29.58
N ALA A 435 -7.36 2.12 29.84
CA ALA A 435 -7.22 3.16 28.83
C ALA A 435 -6.57 2.59 27.55
N LEU A 436 -7.04 3.07 26.38
CA LEU A 436 -6.56 2.64 25.04
C LEU A 436 -5.04 2.65 24.94
N MET A 437 -4.43 3.69 25.47
CA MET A 437 -3.00 3.89 25.44
C MET A 437 -2.49 4.03 26.89
N ASP A 438 -2.39 2.91 27.59
CA ASP A 438 -1.45 2.82 28.68
C ASP A 438 -0.08 2.53 28.04
N ILE A 439 0.38 3.55 27.30
CA ILE A 439 1.70 3.55 26.64
C ILE A 439 2.77 3.35 27.70
N ASP A 440 2.49 3.72 28.93
CA ASP A 440 3.39 3.55 30.06
C ASP A 440 3.65 2.08 30.35
N SER A 441 2.68 1.18 30.17
CA SER A 441 2.89 -0.27 30.34
C SER A 441 3.90 -0.85 29.33
N ILE A 442 4.02 -0.27 28.13
CA ILE A 442 5.00 -0.69 27.11
C ILE A 442 6.29 0.13 27.25
N LEU A 443 6.17 1.41 27.55
CA LEU A 443 7.32 2.31 27.66
C LEU A 443 8.12 2.10 28.95
N ILE A 444 7.49 1.73 30.08
CA ILE A 444 8.19 1.53 31.34
C ILE A 444 9.26 0.43 31.23
N PRO A 445 9.00 -0.79 30.71
CA PRO A 445 10.05 -1.78 30.55
C PRO A 445 11.11 -1.34 29.52
N LEU A 446 10.70 -0.65 28.45
CA LEU A 446 11.63 -0.11 27.44
C LEU A 446 12.50 1.00 28.04
N LYS A 447 11.92 1.91 28.83
CA LYS A 447 12.62 2.97 29.57
C LYS A 447 13.60 2.38 30.58
N LYS A 448 13.19 1.40 31.39
CA LYS A 448 14.09 0.71 32.36
C LYS A 448 15.27 0.04 31.66
N LYS A 449 15.09 -0.45 30.44
CA LYS A 449 16.15 -1.13 29.68
C LYS A 449 17.08 -0.14 28.95
N LEU A 450 16.54 0.98 28.45
CA LEU A 450 17.27 1.95 27.63
C LEU A 450 17.83 3.14 28.43
N VAL A 451 17.14 3.54 29.50
CA VAL A 451 17.53 4.65 30.35
C VAL A 451 17.94 4.08 31.69
N LYS A 452 19.24 3.96 31.95
CA LYS A 452 19.74 3.77 33.30
C LYS A 452 19.24 4.97 34.13
N SER A 453 18.39 4.71 35.13
CA SER A 453 17.89 5.71 36.04
C SER A 453 19.08 6.49 36.64
N ARG A 454 19.19 7.76 36.31
CA ARG A 454 20.24 8.62 36.81
C ARG A 454 19.85 9.34 38.11
N LEU A 455 18.79 8.86 38.79
CA LEU A 455 18.43 9.39 40.12
C LEU A 455 19.63 9.43 41.08
N SER A 456 20.56 8.45 41.00
CA SER A 456 21.78 8.42 41.78
C SER A 456 22.84 9.45 41.36
N GLN A 457 22.75 10.01 40.15
CA GLN A 457 23.74 10.99 39.64
C GLN A 457 23.37 12.43 40.00
N PHE A 458 22.10 12.72 40.31
CA PHE A 458 21.72 14.03 40.86
C PHE A 458 22.11 14.16 42.35
N GLU A 459 22.22 13.03 43.06
CA GLU A 459 22.72 13.02 44.43
C GLU A 459 24.25 13.13 44.52
N THR A 460 25.00 12.82 43.46
CA THR A 460 26.47 12.79 43.48
C THR A 460 27.18 13.92 42.74
N ALA A 461 26.45 14.76 42.00
CA ALA A 461 27.03 15.97 41.37
C ALA A 461 26.86 17.21 42.26
N VAL A 462 27.07 17.06 43.55
CA VAL A 462 27.30 18.18 44.42
C VAL A 462 28.77 18.58 44.26
N ASP A 463 28.95 19.72 43.59
CA ASP A 463 30.25 20.40 43.56
C ASP A 463 30.71 20.58 44.98
N SER A 464 31.77 19.89 45.39
CA SER A 464 32.34 19.85 46.75
C SER A 464 32.88 21.22 47.21
N ASN A 465 32.58 22.30 46.49
CA ASN A 465 33.04 23.65 46.76
C ASN A 465 31.98 24.60 47.38
N VAL A 466 30.74 24.10 47.67
CA VAL A 466 29.75 24.93 48.37
C VAL A 466 29.74 24.60 49.85
N LEU A 467 30.44 25.45 50.59
CA LEU A 467 30.45 25.67 52.04
C LEU A 467 30.42 24.43 52.97
N PRO A 468 31.40 24.28 53.86
CA PRO A 468 31.37 23.24 54.88
C PRO A 468 30.30 23.61 55.92
N PHE A 469 29.08 23.08 55.75
CA PHE A 469 28.06 23.09 56.82
C PHE A 469 28.46 22.13 57.94
N LYS A 470 29.50 22.50 58.69
CA LYS A 470 29.96 21.69 59.81
C LYS A 470 29.15 21.90 61.11
N ASP A 471 28.45 23.06 61.23
CA ASP A 471 27.61 23.37 62.40
C ASP A 471 26.28 23.96 62.00
N ILE A 472 25.22 23.13 62.02
CA ILE A 472 23.82 23.52 61.77
C ILE A 472 23.19 24.14 63.02
N THR A 473 23.77 23.90 64.20
CA THR A 473 23.26 24.34 65.51
C THR A 473 23.23 25.84 65.68
N GLY A 474 24.04 26.62 64.95
CA GLY A 474 24.09 28.08 65.02
C GLY A 474 23.09 28.84 64.12
N PHE A 475 22.29 28.12 63.34
CA PHE A 475 21.35 28.81 62.43
C PHE A 475 20.04 29.17 63.12
N GLU A 476 19.49 30.29 62.70
CA GLU A 476 18.18 30.78 63.12
C GLU A 476 17.08 29.80 62.62
N SER A 477 16.00 29.66 63.42
CA SER A 477 14.92 28.71 63.07
C SER A 477 14.29 28.95 61.71
N SER A 478 14.21 30.18 61.27
CA SER A 478 13.76 30.60 59.95
C SER A 478 14.64 30.01 58.82
N LYS A 479 15.98 30.08 59.00
CA LYS A 479 16.95 29.49 58.05
C LYS A 479 16.95 27.99 58.04
N LEU A 480 16.73 27.35 59.18
CA LEU A 480 16.61 25.89 59.29
C LEU A 480 15.33 25.38 58.59
N ILE A 481 14.22 26.11 58.71
CA ILE A 481 12.96 25.83 58.02
C ILE A 481 13.16 25.95 56.51
N ASP A 482 13.79 26.99 56.03
CA ASP A 482 14.09 27.18 54.62
C ASP A 482 15.04 26.11 54.09
N LEU A 483 16.03 25.70 54.89
CA LEU A 483 16.95 24.61 54.54
C LEU A 483 16.23 23.28 54.45
N VAL A 484 15.29 22.95 55.32
CA VAL A 484 14.48 21.74 55.28
C VAL A 484 13.59 21.77 54.03
N LYS A 485 12.96 22.89 53.71
CA LYS A 485 12.07 23.07 52.59
C LYS A 485 12.81 22.93 51.24
N ASN A 486 13.98 23.59 51.13
CA ASN A 486 14.70 23.78 49.88
C ASN A 486 16.04 23.00 49.82
N TYR A 487 16.23 21.95 50.63
CA TYR A 487 17.50 21.22 50.72
C TYR A 487 18.05 20.73 49.36
N ARG A 488 17.18 20.27 48.47
CA ARG A 488 17.59 19.85 47.11
C ARG A 488 17.97 21.04 46.23
N HIS A 489 17.31 22.17 46.38
CA HIS A 489 17.66 23.40 45.66
C HIS A 489 19.06 23.87 46.04
N TYR A 490 19.44 23.71 47.31
CA TYR A 490 20.78 24.01 47.81
C TYR A 490 21.82 22.89 47.58
N GLY A 491 21.44 21.82 46.87
CA GLY A 491 22.34 20.71 46.60
C GLY A 491 22.72 19.89 47.83
N LEU A 492 21.94 19.95 48.91
CA LEU A 492 22.23 19.25 50.16
C LEU A 492 21.67 17.83 50.13
N SER A 493 22.38 16.90 50.85
CA SER A 493 21.92 15.54 50.98
C SER A 493 20.76 15.40 51.97
N ILE A 494 20.02 14.30 51.87
CA ILE A 494 18.92 13.97 52.80
C ILE A 494 19.37 13.94 54.28
N GLU A 495 20.67 13.62 54.52
CA GLU A 495 21.27 13.64 55.86
C GLU A 495 21.29 15.04 56.46
N HIS A 496 21.59 16.09 55.69
CA HIS A 496 21.56 17.47 56.13
C HIS A 496 20.13 17.93 56.46
N LYS A 497 19.14 17.53 55.66
CA LYS A 497 17.72 17.73 55.96
C LYS A 497 17.33 17.10 57.29
N ASN A 498 17.72 15.83 57.51
CA ASN A 498 17.40 15.10 58.75
C ASN A 498 18.08 15.73 59.97
N LYS A 499 19.32 16.20 59.87
CA LYS A 499 19.99 16.96 60.92
C LYS A 499 19.26 18.27 61.26
N ALA A 500 18.83 19.01 60.25
CA ALA A 500 18.06 20.22 60.43
C ALA A 500 16.67 19.96 61.04
N LEU A 501 16.01 18.87 60.71
CA LEU A 501 14.75 18.45 61.33
C LEU A 501 14.93 18.07 62.79
N ILE A 502 16.02 17.38 63.17
CA ILE A 502 16.35 17.05 64.56
C ILE A 502 16.58 18.34 65.36
N GLU A 503 17.33 19.31 64.81
CA GLU A 503 17.58 20.60 65.47
C GLU A 503 16.29 21.43 65.61
N LEU A 504 15.40 21.49 64.62
CA LEU A 504 14.10 22.14 64.72
C LEU A 504 13.20 21.48 65.77
N LYS A 505 13.26 20.14 65.90
CA LYS A 505 12.51 19.40 66.92
C LYS A 505 12.99 19.74 68.34
N THR A 506 14.31 19.92 68.60
CA THR A 506 14.82 20.40 69.88
C THR A 506 14.37 21.79 70.23
N ARG A 507 14.04 22.62 69.22
CA ARG A 507 13.49 23.97 69.38
C ARG A 507 11.96 24.02 69.43
N GLY A 508 11.29 22.85 69.51
CA GLY A 508 9.83 22.74 69.65
C GLY A 508 9.05 22.83 68.35
N ILE A 509 9.72 22.77 67.19
CA ILE A 509 9.06 22.78 65.87
C ILE A 509 9.06 21.34 65.36
N ASP A 510 7.92 20.67 65.45
CA ASP A 510 7.76 19.29 64.99
C ASP A 510 7.56 19.17 63.49
N GLU A 511 7.93 18.06 62.91
CA GLU A 511 7.77 17.75 61.45
C GLU A 511 6.32 17.90 61.02
N MET A 512 5.35 17.57 61.89
CA MET A 512 3.92 17.76 61.62
C MET A 512 3.53 19.20 61.48
N ALA A 513 4.09 20.10 62.26
CA ALA A 513 3.90 21.53 62.15
C ALA A 513 4.46 22.11 60.85
N LEU A 514 5.62 21.61 60.41
CA LEU A 514 6.22 21.98 59.13
C LEU A 514 5.41 21.46 57.95
N LYS A 515 4.80 20.29 58.06
CA LYS A 515 3.92 19.74 57.05
C LYS A 515 2.63 20.54 56.90
N ILE A 516 1.99 20.89 58.00
CA ILE A 516 0.76 21.71 58.04
C ILE A 516 1.02 23.11 57.48
N SER A 517 2.17 23.71 57.79
CA SER A 517 2.58 25.04 57.29
C SER A 517 3.10 25.02 55.85
N GLY A 518 3.19 23.87 55.17
CA GLY A 518 3.72 23.74 53.80
C GLY A 518 5.22 23.98 53.68
N ASN A 519 5.97 23.86 54.79
CA ASN A 519 7.41 24.14 54.85
C ASN A 519 8.29 22.87 54.97
N LEU A 520 7.71 21.67 54.87
CA LEU A 520 8.46 20.41 54.92
C LEU A 520 9.15 20.08 53.58
N THR A 521 8.52 20.47 52.49
CA THR A 521 9.00 20.21 51.12
C THR A 521 8.57 21.35 50.19
N ASN A 522 9.42 21.67 49.22
CA ASN A 522 9.07 22.57 48.14
C ASN A 522 8.36 21.78 47.02
N GLU A 523 7.02 21.74 47.06
CA GLU A 523 6.21 20.98 46.13
C GLU A 523 6.41 21.41 44.68
N ALA A 524 6.63 22.70 44.42
CA ALA A 524 6.87 23.23 43.09
C ALA A 524 8.20 22.73 42.53
N TYR A 525 9.27 22.74 43.34
CA TYR A 525 10.58 22.28 42.94
C TYR A 525 10.62 20.76 42.74
N GLU A 526 10.00 19.98 43.63
CA GLU A 526 9.86 18.51 43.49
C GLU A 526 9.05 18.11 42.25
N SER A 527 7.98 18.85 41.96
CA SER A 527 7.20 18.66 40.72
C SER A 527 8.02 19.02 39.49
N GLY A 528 8.82 20.09 39.57
CA GLY A 528 9.74 20.48 38.50
C GLY A 528 10.79 19.42 38.19
N ILE A 529 11.39 18.80 39.23
CA ILE A 529 12.33 17.69 39.07
C ILE A 529 11.63 16.50 38.36
N ARG A 530 10.44 16.12 38.84
CA ARG A 530 9.67 15.03 38.24
C ARG A 530 9.38 15.26 36.76
N PHE A 531 8.90 16.43 36.38
CA PHE A 531 8.62 16.77 34.97
C PHE A 531 9.89 16.81 34.14
N LEU A 532 11.02 17.25 34.70
CA LEU A 532 12.31 17.21 34.02
C LEU A 532 12.80 15.78 33.77
N GLU A 533 12.66 14.91 34.76
CA GLU A 533 13.01 13.48 34.63
C GLU A 533 12.13 12.78 33.59
N ASP A 534 10.82 12.95 33.70
CA ASP A 534 9.85 12.41 32.73
C ASP A 534 10.10 12.92 31.32
N TYR A 535 10.46 14.21 31.19
CA TYR A 535 10.88 14.76 29.89
C TYR A 535 12.15 14.09 29.38
N HIS A 536 13.19 13.96 30.23
CA HIS A 536 14.46 13.36 29.84
C HIS A 536 14.29 11.91 29.37
N GLU A 537 13.50 11.12 30.08
CA GLU A 537 13.21 9.74 29.73
C GLU A 537 12.46 9.64 28.42
N ASN A 538 11.37 10.38 28.27
CA ASN A 538 10.57 10.39 27.04
C ASN A 538 11.36 10.91 25.84
N ALA A 539 12.13 12.01 26.01
CA ALA A 539 12.96 12.55 24.96
C ALA A 539 14.11 11.62 24.54
N THR A 540 14.59 10.76 25.45
CA THR A 540 15.60 9.75 25.12
C THR A 540 15.03 8.67 24.23
N VAL A 541 13.86 8.14 24.58
CA VAL A 541 13.15 7.15 23.75
C VAL A 541 12.77 7.76 22.39
N GLY A 542 12.29 9.02 22.41
CA GLY A 542 11.95 9.74 21.18
C GLY A 542 13.15 9.94 20.26
N ALA A 543 14.32 10.33 20.79
CA ALA A 543 15.52 10.51 19.98
C ALA A 543 16.05 9.19 19.41
N LEU A 544 16.01 8.10 20.17
CA LEU A 544 16.41 6.78 19.70
C LEU A 544 15.49 6.28 18.59
N SER A 545 14.18 6.35 18.78
CA SER A 545 13.20 5.93 17.76
C SER A 545 13.31 6.78 16.50
N HIS A 546 13.49 8.10 16.62
CA HIS A 546 13.71 8.98 15.47
C HIS A 546 15.02 8.67 14.72
N SER A 547 16.11 8.38 15.44
CA SER A 547 17.38 7.98 14.82
C SER A 547 17.26 6.65 14.06
N ILE A 548 16.57 5.67 14.65
CA ILE A 548 16.28 4.38 13.98
C ILE A 548 15.45 4.63 12.71
N PHE A 549 14.42 5.47 12.79
CA PHE A 549 13.61 5.84 11.62
C PHE A 549 14.47 6.41 10.48
N LEU A 550 15.35 7.37 10.76
CA LEU A 550 16.20 7.99 9.74
C LEU A 550 17.19 6.98 9.14
N ILE A 551 17.89 6.21 9.99
CA ILE A 551 18.90 5.25 9.54
C ILE A 551 18.26 4.15 8.68
N PHE A 552 17.23 3.50 9.18
CA PHE A 552 16.56 2.39 8.47
C PHE A 552 15.71 2.87 7.31
N GLY A 553 15.19 4.11 7.34
CA GLY A 553 14.51 4.73 6.21
C GLY A 553 15.43 4.94 5.02
N VAL A 554 16.59 5.58 5.24
CA VAL A 554 17.60 5.79 4.20
C VAL A 554 18.17 4.45 3.71
N LEU A 555 18.52 3.55 4.63
CA LEU A 555 19.03 2.22 4.30
C LEU A 555 18.01 1.42 3.47
N GLY A 556 16.73 1.50 3.81
CA GLY A 556 15.64 0.85 3.10
C GLY A 556 15.50 1.34 1.66
N LEU A 557 15.58 2.65 1.44
CA LEU A 557 15.53 3.25 0.10
C LEU A 557 16.76 2.84 -0.74
N VAL A 558 17.96 2.84 -0.15
CA VAL A 558 19.19 2.45 -0.83
C VAL A 558 19.17 0.97 -1.20
N LEU A 559 18.78 0.08 -0.28
CA LEU A 559 18.74 -1.36 -0.52
C LEU A 559 17.64 -1.74 -1.52
N ASN A 560 16.51 -1.03 -1.52
CA ASN A 560 15.41 -1.30 -2.46
C ASN A 560 15.80 -0.96 -3.91
N ASN A 561 16.68 0.06 -4.10
CA ASN A 561 17.23 0.40 -5.41
C ASN A 561 18.48 -0.43 -5.79
N SER A 562 18.93 -1.32 -4.93
CA SER A 562 20.09 -2.18 -5.14
C SER A 562 19.66 -3.62 -5.44
N LYS A 563 20.62 -4.56 -5.44
CA LYS A 563 20.38 -6.00 -5.67
C LYS A 563 19.68 -6.72 -4.49
N PHE A 564 19.27 -6.00 -3.43
CA PHE A 564 18.70 -6.56 -2.22
C PHE A 564 17.32 -5.97 -1.84
N PRO A 565 16.30 -6.05 -2.71
CA PRO A 565 14.99 -5.40 -2.48
C PRO A 565 14.25 -5.96 -1.24
N THR A 566 14.40 -7.25 -0.93
CA THR A 566 13.79 -7.86 0.26
C THR A 566 14.33 -7.28 1.57
N MET A 567 15.65 -7.07 1.67
CA MET A 567 16.25 -6.39 2.83
C MET A 567 15.85 -4.91 2.90
N GLY A 568 15.69 -4.26 1.75
CA GLY A 568 15.18 -2.90 1.66
C GLY A 568 13.76 -2.78 2.24
N SER A 569 12.88 -3.69 1.87
CA SER A 569 11.50 -3.72 2.39
C SER A 569 11.44 -3.95 3.90
N ILE A 570 12.25 -4.87 4.44
CA ILE A 570 12.36 -5.10 5.88
C ILE A 570 12.85 -3.82 6.60
N SER A 571 13.86 -3.15 6.07
CA SER A 571 14.36 -1.88 6.61
C SER A 571 13.29 -0.80 6.64
N ILE A 572 12.46 -0.67 5.60
CA ILE A 572 11.35 0.28 5.54
C ILE A 572 10.29 -0.03 6.62
N VAL A 573 9.98 -1.32 6.85
CA VAL A 573 9.04 -1.72 7.91
C VAL A 573 9.59 -1.35 9.29
N VAL A 574 10.87 -1.60 9.56
CA VAL A 574 11.53 -1.19 10.82
C VAL A 574 11.48 0.33 10.99
N ALA A 575 11.75 1.09 9.92
CA ALA A 575 11.65 2.55 9.93
C ALA A 575 10.22 3.02 10.26
N ALA A 576 9.20 2.41 9.64
CA ALA A 576 7.81 2.75 9.89
C ALA A 576 7.41 2.50 11.35
N LEU A 577 7.81 1.36 11.93
CA LEU A 577 7.55 1.05 13.34
C LEU A 577 8.25 2.03 14.27
N ALA A 578 9.49 2.42 13.97
CA ALA A 578 10.24 3.42 14.73
C ALA A 578 9.59 4.80 14.64
N LEU A 579 9.08 5.20 13.48
CA LEU A 579 8.33 6.44 13.29
C LEU A 579 7.04 6.45 14.12
N ILE A 580 6.28 5.36 14.11
CA ILE A 580 5.07 5.22 14.92
C ILE A 580 5.40 5.40 16.40
N LEU A 581 6.45 4.73 16.90
CA LEU A 581 6.89 4.87 18.28
C LEU A 581 7.28 6.31 18.61
N PHE A 582 8.00 6.99 17.72
CA PHE A 582 8.35 8.38 17.86
C PHE A 582 7.11 9.29 17.97
N LEU A 583 6.15 9.14 17.04
CA LEU A 583 4.90 9.91 17.04
C LEU A 583 4.05 9.69 18.29
N VAL A 584 4.10 8.50 18.87
CA VAL A 584 3.40 8.16 20.12
C VAL A 584 4.05 8.81 21.33
N VAL A 585 5.39 8.91 21.36
CA VAL A 585 6.12 9.52 22.50
C VAL A 585 6.14 11.04 22.43
N LEU A 586 6.08 11.60 21.25
CA LEU A 586 6.18 13.05 21.01
C LEU A 586 5.17 13.90 21.82
N PRO A 587 3.86 13.56 21.89
CA PRO A 587 2.90 14.32 22.72
C PRO A 587 3.26 14.32 24.21
N LYS A 588 3.84 13.23 24.73
CA LYS A 588 4.27 13.13 26.13
C LYS A 588 5.45 14.06 26.43
N ILE A 589 6.40 14.14 25.48
CA ILE A 589 7.54 15.06 25.60
C ILE A 589 7.05 16.50 25.73
N PHE A 590 6.09 16.90 24.87
CA PHE A 590 5.53 18.25 24.93
C PHE A 590 4.68 18.50 26.16
N LYS A 591 3.89 17.51 26.59
CA LYS A 591 3.09 17.64 27.81
C LYS A 591 3.98 17.88 29.01
N ASN A 592 5.01 17.07 29.22
CA ASN A 592 5.94 17.23 30.36
C ASN A 592 6.68 18.55 30.29
N GLN A 593 7.04 19.02 29.11
CA GLN A 593 7.66 20.31 28.89
C GLN A 593 6.71 21.47 29.20
N SER A 594 5.45 21.38 28.77
CA SER A 594 4.43 22.40 29.09
C SER A 594 4.18 22.49 30.59
N GLU A 595 3.96 21.36 31.27
CA GLU A 595 3.71 21.27 32.70
C GLU A 595 4.90 21.83 33.50
N PHE A 596 6.14 21.58 33.05
CA PHE A 596 7.33 22.17 33.66
C PHE A 596 7.35 23.71 33.57
N TYR A 597 7.07 24.26 32.37
CA TYR A 597 7.08 25.72 32.18
C TYR A 597 5.86 26.42 32.78
N ASP A 598 4.75 25.73 32.98
CA ASP A 598 3.59 26.24 33.71
C ASP A 598 3.91 26.48 35.17
N LEU A 599 4.77 25.66 35.81
CA LEU A 599 5.29 25.93 37.17
C LEU A 599 6.07 27.24 37.26
N LEU A 600 6.77 27.61 36.18
CA LEU A 600 7.51 28.87 36.08
C LEU A 600 6.63 30.06 35.69
N LYS A 601 5.30 29.89 35.57
CA LYS A 601 4.36 30.90 35.07
C LYS A 601 4.77 31.48 33.70
N LYS A 602 5.58 30.75 32.95
CA LYS A 602 5.97 31.09 31.58
C LYS A 602 5.04 30.33 30.61
N ARG A 603 4.22 31.10 29.88
CA ARG A 603 3.47 30.48 28.77
C ARG A 603 4.45 29.83 27.81
N PHE A 604 4.36 28.51 27.71
CA PHE A 604 5.05 27.77 26.65
C PHE A 604 4.40 28.18 25.32
N MET A 605 5.12 28.93 24.49
CA MET A 605 4.53 29.55 23.30
C MET A 605 3.99 28.47 22.38
N THR A 606 2.72 28.61 21.96
CA THR A 606 2.04 27.83 20.93
C THR A 606 2.81 27.79 19.58
N ASN A 607 3.73 28.69 19.33
CA ASN A 607 4.67 28.69 18.20
C ASN A 607 5.67 27.52 18.21
N ASN A 608 5.71 26.72 19.27
CA ASN A 608 6.58 25.55 19.31
C ASN A 608 6.14 24.39 18.37
N ALA A 609 4.88 24.35 17.95
CA ALA A 609 4.44 23.38 16.93
C ALA A 609 5.17 23.61 15.60
N VAL A 610 5.41 24.87 15.21
CA VAL A 610 6.21 25.21 14.04
C VAL A 610 7.69 24.84 14.25
N PHE A 611 8.19 25.05 15.48
CA PHE A 611 9.56 24.65 15.84
C PHE A 611 9.75 23.13 15.81
N VAL A 612 8.71 22.36 16.15
CA VAL A 612 8.72 20.89 16.08
C VAL A 612 8.72 20.40 14.63
N ILE A 613 7.93 21.02 13.79
CA ILE A 613 7.90 20.69 12.36
C ILE A 613 9.26 21.00 11.71
N LEU A 614 9.86 22.12 12.05
CA LEU A 614 11.21 22.51 11.59
C LEU A 614 12.32 21.67 12.23
N ALA A 615 12.15 21.24 13.48
CA ALA A 615 13.13 20.41 14.19
C ALA A 615 12.95 18.90 13.95
N PHE A 616 11.90 18.47 13.23
CA PHE A 616 11.69 17.05 12.94
C PHE A 616 12.92 16.34 12.38
N PRO A 617 13.65 16.87 11.40
CA PRO A 617 14.88 16.24 10.93
C PRO A 617 16.02 16.27 11.96
N LEU A 618 15.97 17.17 12.95
CA LEU A 618 17.04 17.42 13.93
C LEU A 618 16.56 17.25 15.38
N PHE A 619 15.62 16.34 15.63
CA PHE A 619 15.04 16.13 16.97
C PHE A 619 16.09 15.85 18.04
N PHE A 620 17.22 15.25 17.68
CA PHE A 620 18.34 15.03 18.58
C PHE A 620 18.91 16.35 19.15
N LEU A 621 19.05 17.37 18.32
CA LEU A 621 19.51 18.71 18.75
C LEU A 621 18.47 19.41 19.62
N TYR A 622 17.18 19.28 19.27
CA TYR A 622 16.08 19.78 20.10
C TYR A 622 16.15 19.22 21.53
N ARG A 623 16.32 17.90 21.65
CA ARG A 623 16.47 17.22 22.95
C ARG A 623 17.65 17.78 23.76
N LEU A 624 18.83 17.93 23.13
CA LEU A 624 20.03 18.42 23.82
C LEU A 624 19.81 19.85 24.33
N TYR A 625 19.24 20.72 23.52
CA TYR A 625 18.96 22.11 23.89
C TYR A 625 18.00 22.19 25.07
N PHE A 626 16.85 21.52 25.00
CA PHE A 626 15.86 21.63 26.07
C PHE A 626 16.26 20.89 27.35
N ASN A 627 17.01 19.80 27.27
CA ASN A 627 17.59 19.16 28.46
C ASN A 627 18.48 20.14 29.24
N LYS A 628 19.31 20.92 28.56
CA LYS A 628 20.16 21.91 29.18
C LYS A 628 19.33 23.07 29.74
N LYS A 629 18.45 23.62 28.92
CA LYS A 629 17.63 24.78 29.28
C LYS A 629 16.68 24.52 30.45
N MET A 630 16.00 23.38 30.49
CA MET A 630 15.11 23.00 31.59
C MET A 630 15.89 22.78 32.90
N LYS A 631 17.13 22.28 32.86
CA LYS A 631 18.00 22.20 34.04
C LYS A 631 18.37 23.59 34.59
N GLU A 632 18.73 24.51 33.71
CA GLU A 632 19.03 25.89 34.09
C GLU A 632 17.79 26.61 34.65
N ASP A 633 16.62 26.37 34.06
CA ASP A 633 15.37 26.99 34.49
C ASP A 633 14.79 26.35 35.78
N LEU A 634 15.15 25.10 36.09
CA LEU A 634 14.76 24.42 37.34
C LEU A 634 15.29 25.21 38.57
N ASN A 635 16.50 25.75 38.48
CA ASN A 635 17.09 26.56 39.54
C ASN A 635 16.36 27.91 39.77
N LYS A 636 15.41 28.28 38.92
CA LYS A 636 14.58 29.49 39.05
C LYS A 636 13.23 29.19 39.71
N ILE A 637 12.94 27.95 40.03
CA ILE A 637 11.75 27.56 40.79
C ILE A 637 12.07 27.75 42.27
N SER A 638 11.69 28.86 42.81
CA SER A 638 11.83 29.20 44.23
C SER A 638 10.54 28.98 44.99
#